data_7e1dc656228cfaa9decbb6aaa160777d
#
_entry.id   7e1dc656228cfaa9decbb6aaa160777d
#
_cell.length_a   1.000
_cell.length_b   1.000
_cell.length_c   1.000
_cell.angle_alpha   90.00
_cell.angle_beta   90.00
_cell.angle_gamma   90.00
#
_symmetry.space_group_name_H-M   'P 1'
#
loop_
_entity.id
_entity.type
_entity.pdbx_description
1 polymer ?
#
loop_
_entity_poly.entity_id
_entity_poly.type
_entity_poly.pdbx_seq_one_letter_code
_entity_poly.pdbx_strand_id
1 'polypeptide(L)'
;LILLILCLLSLSGAVVHAQEWRVLALRVDFPLESPDEGTTTGVGAFDLRFAEDAGDDYMPPYDLPPHDRAYFARHLTALARYYQTVSDGRVVIESEVFPRVERLAYRLPQSMLHYGNGRTTEEIGAKWIELLRDAIEMALADPDGPQLSDFNSFLVFHAGVGHETGELNDIRSVFLEKSDFDRFNGGPLVLDGVEVGEAWILPESPSLNGRAGLNGLMAKFFGNQLGLPGLSNFADGLPAVGGWSLMDVGANALGFVLADSLEPVIGFTAPHPIAWSKARLGWIEPLVVRRDTVVSLLATDRAGDLPKALRVPIDVDEYFLLENRQQRGRRGAPEGQVVRGVDQDEVLWLEEGEIELEQGVWTGVEDYDAFIPGSGVLIWHIDDGVIEAHAADGAINNRPERQGIALEEADGYRDIGNPVFERLRQIEGSPDDPFFVGGQTLFGPGTRPDTRSNRGWDTGIEIEVLSDLGDTMQVAIRFAHSRPGWPLALAGDGLLQAADLDGDGADELLFEADAGIGYADAAGIAEWRLAASRLLAVGDGDGDGLAEIFSLGDEVAAWPLHADEPLWSTDLAWTPQDALFDANKRLGEGVHGPALLLAGPEQLNTFIADTGALWDQSSPTGFLASMKVQDGGSVEDVFVASADASFSPLDGPGLLPPAVGDLNGDGMLHAEVVLADSGGAVIVHLAGEPIELGDSLASAPVLGDLDGDGTLEIIFLARNGMIHALRADGVRHADFPFEIPRFAEVGDLHFEAILFDIDADGKQEIFAAGRSGIFGIDDDGKLLPGFPLLTASPPTASPVAFDINGDGRLELAALDGEALYVWDPQRVMAGYTGSSAHWPQARADAAGTRAVSVAVEPTVEPERALLPQAQVYCYPNPVGVGEEAHMRFALSEAAFVELDVFDVLGARVGRGHMNSFAVGAHEIAWSVDDYQNGLYICRLQARSTGGQRAEVMVKMAVSR
;
A
#
# COMPACT_ATOMS: atom_id res chain seq x y z
N LEU A 1 -24.71 -27.09 26.76
CA LEU A 1 -25.84 -26.11 26.75
C LEU A 1 -25.31 -24.66 26.81
N ILE A 2 -24.26 -24.40 27.56
CA ILE A 2 -23.61 -23.07 27.60
C ILE A 2 -22.85 -22.77 26.30
N LEU A 3 -22.18 -23.75 25.68
CA LEU A 3 -21.55 -23.60 24.36
C LEU A 3 -22.59 -23.40 23.24
N LEU A 4 -23.81 -24.00 23.35
CA LEU A 4 -24.88 -23.75 22.37
C LEU A 4 -25.51 -22.37 22.52
N ILE A 5 -25.45 -21.74 23.69
CA ILE A 5 -25.92 -20.38 23.94
C ILE A 5 -24.89 -19.35 23.47
N LEU A 6 -23.59 -19.62 23.52
CA LEU A 6 -22.53 -18.77 22.96
C LEU A 6 -22.51 -18.82 21.43
N CYS A 7 -22.78 -19.96 20.79
CA CYS A 7 -22.97 -20.05 19.33
C CYS A 7 -24.28 -19.42 18.83
N LEU A 8 -25.28 -19.23 19.67
CA LEU A 8 -26.53 -18.52 19.30
C LEU A 8 -26.44 -16.99 19.49
N LEU A 9 -25.43 -16.50 20.21
CA LEU A 9 -25.16 -15.07 20.37
C LEU A 9 -24.23 -14.49 19.27
N SER A 10 -23.53 -15.34 18.51
CA SER A 10 -22.73 -14.93 17.34
C SER A 10 -23.54 -14.85 16.03
N LEU A 11 -24.85 -15.15 16.06
CA LEU A 11 -25.78 -15.01 14.94
C LEU A 11 -26.77 -13.83 15.11
N SER A 12 -26.52 -12.93 16.05
CA SER A 12 -27.14 -11.60 15.99
C SER A 12 -26.39 -10.81 14.90
N GLY A 13 -26.87 -10.91 13.66
CA GLY A 13 -26.54 -9.93 12.64
C GLY A 13 -26.68 -8.55 13.27
N ALA A 14 -25.62 -7.78 13.31
CA ALA A 14 -25.70 -6.40 13.76
C ALA A 14 -26.81 -5.76 12.92
N VAL A 15 -27.87 -5.33 13.56
CA VAL A 15 -28.91 -4.52 12.92
C VAL A 15 -28.18 -3.23 12.57
N VAL A 16 -27.72 -3.13 11.32
CA VAL A 16 -27.18 -1.89 10.80
C VAL A 16 -28.32 -0.88 10.87
N HIS A 17 -28.27 0.01 11.85
CA HIS A 17 -29.23 1.10 11.92
C HIS A 17 -28.96 2.00 10.72
N ALA A 18 -29.97 2.26 9.93
CA ALA A 18 -29.89 3.24 8.85
C ALA A 18 -29.51 4.60 9.46
N GLN A 19 -28.58 5.29 8.81
CA GLN A 19 -28.20 6.64 9.18
C GLN A 19 -29.31 7.58 8.69
N GLU A 20 -30.05 8.18 9.64
CA GLU A 20 -31.16 9.07 9.34
C GLU A 20 -30.68 10.52 9.21
N TRP A 21 -31.02 11.13 8.10
CA TRP A 21 -30.73 12.53 7.80
C TRP A 21 -32.02 13.31 7.63
N ARG A 22 -32.11 14.47 8.24
CA ARG A 22 -33.21 15.40 8.12
C ARG A 22 -32.69 16.71 7.55
N VAL A 23 -32.96 16.94 6.28
CA VAL A 23 -32.47 18.10 5.52
C VAL A 23 -33.48 19.24 5.61
N LEU A 24 -33.04 20.36 6.19
CA LEU A 24 -33.73 21.64 6.07
C LEU A 24 -33.28 22.33 4.80
N ALA A 25 -34.16 22.50 3.83
CA ALA A 25 -33.90 23.25 2.62
C ALA A 25 -34.60 24.61 2.63
N LEU A 26 -33.84 25.69 2.56
CA LEU A 26 -34.35 27.08 2.53
C LEU A 26 -34.26 27.62 1.12
N ARG A 27 -35.35 28.17 0.61
CA ARG A 27 -35.36 28.92 -0.66
C ARG A 27 -35.24 30.40 -0.39
N VAL A 28 -34.23 31.01 -0.96
CA VAL A 28 -33.95 32.45 -0.81
C VAL A 28 -33.93 33.18 -2.12
N ASP A 29 -34.51 34.37 -2.14
CA ASP A 29 -34.40 35.31 -3.23
C ASP A 29 -33.86 36.65 -2.74
N PHE A 30 -33.58 37.57 -3.68
CA PHE A 30 -32.90 38.80 -3.41
C PHE A 30 -33.82 40.02 -3.77
N PRO A 31 -33.48 41.24 -3.28
CA PRO A 31 -34.11 42.44 -3.77
C PRO A 31 -34.08 42.51 -5.31
N LEU A 32 -35.24 42.74 -5.92
CA LEU A 32 -35.31 42.76 -7.37
C LEU A 32 -34.41 43.83 -7.98
N GLU A 33 -33.66 43.43 -8.96
CA GLU A 33 -32.74 44.32 -9.67
C GLU A 33 -33.49 45.21 -10.64
N SER A 34 -33.22 46.53 -10.59
CA SER A 34 -33.82 47.50 -11.49
C SER A 34 -32.93 48.76 -11.61
N PRO A 35 -32.16 48.95 -12.70
CA PRO A 35 -32.05 48.05 -13.86
C PRO A 35 -31.36 46.74 -13.49
N ASP A 36 -31.48 45.76 -14.38
CA ASP A 36 -30.82 44.46 -14.28
C ASP A 36 -29.28 44.63 -14.14
N GLU A 37 -28.69 43.87 -13.23
CA GLU A 37 -27.25 43.89 -12.96
C GLU A 37 -26.53 42.88 -13.88
N GLY A 38 -25.95 43.35 -14.95
CA GLY A 38 -25.36 42.50 -15.99
C GLY A 38 -24.15 41.70 -15.60
N THR A 39 -23.82 41.59 -14.28
CA THR A 39 -22.72 40.78 -13.75
C THR A 39 -23.23 39.70 -12.83
N THR A 40 -24.54 39.56 -12.65
CA THR A 40 -25.27 38.46 -11.98
C THR A 40 -26.31 37.90 -12.93
N THR A 41 -26.71 36.65 -12.72
CA THR A 41 -27.68 35.95 -13.55
C THR A 41 -29.10 36.10 -13.01
N GLY A 42 -30.05 36.46 -13.86
CA GLY A 42 -31.44 36.72 -13.48
C GLY A 42 -31.63 38.08 -12.83
N VAL A 43 -32.80 38.29 -12.24
CA VAL A 43 -33.21 39.58 -11.66
C VAL A 43 -33.33 39.52 -10.13
N GLY A 44 -32.70 38.56 -9.51
CA GLY A 44 -32.73 38.35 -8.05
C GLY A 44 -33.92 37.52 -7.55
N ALA A 45 -34.76 36.97 -8.43
CA ALA A 45 -35.91 36.14 -8.09
C ALA A 45 -35.87 34.79 -8.86
N PHE A 46 -36.50 33.74 -8.29
CA PHE A 46 -36.66 32.46 -8.96
C PHE A 46 -37.45 32.56 -10.25
N ASP A 47 -37.14 31.72 -11.24
CA ASP A 47 -37.98 31.60 -12.45
C ASP A 47 -39.29 30.86 -12.10
N LEU A 48 -40.34 31.63 -11.95
CA LEU A 48 -41.67 31.14 -11.63
C LEU A 48 -42.62 31.16 -12.84
N ARG A 49 -42.11 31.29 -14.06
CA ARG A 49 -42.93 31.17 -15.29
C ARG A 49 -43.59 29.80 -15.32
N PHE A 50 -44.66 29.62 -16.05
CA PHE A 50 -45.21 28.32 -16.33
C PHE A 50 -44.36 27.61 -17.40
N ALA A 51 -44.22 26.29 -17.35
CA ALA A 51 -43.41 25.50 -18.29
C ALA A 51 -43.78 25.81 -19.77
N GLU A 52 -45.09 25.99 -20.04
CA GLU A 52 -45.57 26.34 -21.37
C GLU A 52 -45.17 27.76 -21.86
N ASP A 53 -44.85 28.64 -20.92
CA ASP A 53 -44.35 30.00 -21.20
C ASP A 53 -42.83 30.06 -21.29
N ALA A 54 -42.13 29.05 -20.74
CA ALA A 54 -40.68 28.96 -20.80
C ALA A 54 -40.19 28.45 -22.17
N GLY A 55 -41.04 27.70 -22.87
CA GLY A 55 -40.89 27.37 -24.28
C GLY A 55 -39.52 26.90 -24.72
N ASP A 56 -39.03 27.55 -25.77
CA ASP A 56 -37.75 27.17 -26.40
C ASP A 56 -36.49 27.58 -25.60
N ASP A 57 -36.65 28.26 -24.44
CA ASP A 57 -35.50 28.59 -23.56
C ASP A 57 -34.85 27.33 -22.93
N TYR A 58 -35.66 26.29 -22.78
CA TYR A 58 -35.25 25.01 -22.18
C TYR A 58 -35.22 23.89 -23.22
N MET A 59 -34.06 23.64 -23.76
CA MET A 59 -33.84 22.54 -24.70
C MET A 59 -32.60 21.71 -24.23
N PRO A 60 -32.75 20.52 -23.72
CA PRO A 60 -33.96 19.67 -23.61
C PRO A 60 -34.93 20.16 -22.52
N PRO A 61 -36.16 19.66 -22.51
CA PRO A 61 -37.22 20.12 -21.59
C PRO A 61 -37.12 19.48 -20.18
N TYR A 62 -35.95 19.59 -19.58
CA TYR A 62 -35.68 19.14 -18.20
C TYR A 62 -35.55 20.33 -17.27
N ASP A 63 -35.80 20.08 -15.98
CA ASP A 63 -35.74 21.10 -14.92
C ASP A 63 -36.52 22.39 -15.27
N LEU A 64 -37.68 22.21 -15.87
CA LEU A 64 -38.51 23.29 -16.32
C LEU A 64 -39.06 24.12 -15.15
N PRO A 65 -39.19 25.44 -15.31
CA PRO A 65 -39.94 26.25 -14.35
C PRO A 65 -41.43 25.83 -14.28
N PRO A 66 -42.14 26.17 -13.21
CA PRO A 66 -41.77 27.09 -12.15
C PRO A 66 -40.80 26.44 -11.15
N HIS A 67 -39.73 27.15 -10.80
CA HIS A 67 -38.78 26.70 -9.74
C HIS A 67 -39.35 27.11 -8.40
N ASP A 68 -40.47 26.49 -8.07
CA ASP A 68 -41.21 26.68 -6.84
C ASP A 68 -40.82 25.64 -5.74
N ARG A 69 -41.56 25.57 -4.66
CA ARG A 69 -41.28 24.64 -3.57
C ARG A 69 -41.30 23.19 -4.04
N ALA A 70 -42.23 22.82 -4.88
CA ALA A 70 -42.37 21.46 -5.39
C ALA A 70 -41.19 21.05 -6.30
N TYR A 71 -40.62 21.99 -7.07
CA TYR A 71 -39.43 21.76 -7.88
C TYR A 71 -38.25 21.30 -7.00
N PHE A 72 -37.89 22.03 -5.94
CA PHE A 72 -36.80 21.66 -5.04
C PHE A 72 -37.12 20.41 -4.23
N ALA A 73 -38.37 20.18 -3.86
CA ALA A 73 -38.77 18.95 -3.17
C ALA A 73 -38.56 17.71 -4.05
N ARG A 74 -38.69 17.81 -5.39
CA ARG A 74 -38.41 16.71 -6.32
C ARG A 74 -36.90 16.40 -6.38
N HIS A 75 -36.07 17.43 -6.43
CA HIS A 75 -34.60 17.22 -6.36
C HIS A 75 -34.16 16.55 -5.06
N LEU A 76 -34.75 16.92 -3.92
CA LEU A 76 -34.52 16.26 -2.65
C LEU A 76 -35.05 14.82 -2.64
N THR A 77 -36.15 14.54 -3.36
CA THR A 77 -36.62 13.17 -3.59
C THR A 77 -35.61 12.36 -4.41
N ALA A 78 -35.03 12.97 -5.46
CA ALA A 78 -33.97 12.36 -6.26
C ALA A 78 -32.75 12.01 -5.39
N LEU A 79 -32.31 12.96 -4.56
CA LEU A 79 -31.20 12.74 -3.61
C LEU A 79 -31.48 11.57 -2.65
N ALA A 80 -32.68 11.53 -2.06
CA ALA A 80 -33.05 10.48 -1.13
C ALA A 80 -33.08 9.11 -1.80
N ARG A 81 -33.60 9.00 -3.01
CA ARG A 81 -33.64 7.76 -3.81
C ARG A 81 -32.23 7.32 -4.21
N TYR A 82 -31.40 8.28 -4.68
CA TYR A 82 -30.00 8.00 -5.01
C TYR A 82 -29.28 7.34 -3.82
N TYR A 83 -29.27 7.99 -2.65
CA TYR A 83 -28.54 7.48 -1.50
C TYR A 83 -29.17 6.21 -0.92
N GLN A 84 -30.48 6.07 -0.97
CA GLN A 84 -31.13 4.81 -0.60
C GLN A 84 -30.63 3.65 -1.48
N THR A 85 -30.49 3.88 -2.79
CA THR A 85 -30.02 2.86 -3.74
C THR A 85 -28.53 2.56 -3.56
N VAL A 86 -27.66 3.58 -3.64
CA VAL A 86 -26.20 3.36 -3.65
C VAL A 86 -25.61 2.89 -2.32
N SER A 87 -26.37 3.09 -1.22
CA SER A 87 -26.01 2.63 0.13
C SER A 87 -26.66 1.30 0.53
N ASP A 88 -27.40 0.65 -0.37
CA ASP A 88 -28.23 -0.53 -0.03
C ASP A 88 -29.16 -0.26 1.18
N GLY A 89 -29.77 0.95 1.21
CA GLY A 89 -30.73 1.39 2.25
C GLY A 89 -30.11 1.79 3.60
N ARG A 90 -28.76 1.92 3.67
CA ARG A 90 -28.09 2.36 4.92
C ARG A 90 -28.21 3.85 5.20
N VAL A 91 -28.54 4.66 4.20
CA VAL A 91 -28.78 6.09 4.31
C VAL A 91 -30.24 6.37 4.00
N VAL A 92 -30.92 7.05 4.90
CA VAL A 92 -32.30 7.49 4.75
C VAL A 92 -32.34 9.01 4.89
N ILE A 93 -32.88 9.69 3.90
CA ILE A 93 -32.97 11.16 3.86
C ILE A 93 -34.44 11.56 3.90
N GLU A 94 -34.84 12.30 4.94
CA GLU A 94 -36.06 13.07 5.02
C GLU A 94 -35.73 14.54 4.78
N SER A 95 -36.60 15.27 4.11
CA SER A 95 -36.34 16.66 3.79
C SER A 95 -37.58 17.52 3.87
N GLU A 96 -37.43 18.78 4.23
CA GLU A 96 -38.51 19.75 4.20
C GLU A 96 -38.01 21.07 3.59
N VAL A 97 -38.85 21.63 2.65
CA VAL A 97 -38.51 22.86 1.93
C VAL A 97 -39.30 24.02 2.49
N PHE A 98 -38.64 25.10 2.87
CA PHE A 98 -39.24 26.34 3.37
C PHE A 98 -38.92 27.55 2.44
N PRO A 99 -39.80 28.57 2.41
CA PRO A 99 -41.08 28.62 3.11
C PRO A 99 -42.08 27.60 2.53
N ARG A 100 -43.08 27.20 3.33
CA ARG A 100 -44.08 26.17 2.94
C ARG A 100 -45.02 26.68 1.84
N VAL A 101 -45.11 27.99 1.64
CA VAL A 101 -45.91 28.58 0.58
C VAL A 101 -45.24 28.37 -0.79
N GLU A 102 -45.96 27.74 -1.71
CA GLU A 102 -45.44 27.16 -2.95
C GLU A 102 -44.54 28.13 -3.78
N ARG A 103 -45.00 29.35 -4.01
CA ARG A 103 -44.31 30.30 -4.89
C ARG A 103 -43.62 31.44 -4.15
N LEU A 104 -43.42 31.34 -2.81
CA LEU A 104 -42.69 32.31 -2.02
C LEU A 104 -41.27 31.78 -1.70
N ALA A 105 -40.35 32.71 -1.55
CA ALA A 105 -39.01 32.51 -1.02
C ALA A 105 -38.77 33.51 0.12
N TYR A 106 -37.78 33.25 0.96
CA TYR A 106 -37.31 34.21 1.96
C TYR A 106 -36.47 35.28 1.26
N ARG A 107 -36.95 36.53 1.33
CA ARG A 107 -36.26 37.67 0.69
C ARG A 107 -35.08 38.09 1.56
N LEU A 108 -33.84 37.85 1.10
CA LEU A 108 -32.65 38.27 1.80
C LEU A 108 -32.49 39.81 1.81
N PRO A 109 -31.78 40.34 2.85
CA PRO A 109 -31.65 41.80 2.99
C PRO A 109 -30.76 42.44 1.94
N GLN A 110 -29.82 41.72 1.35
CA GLN A 110 -28.85 42.23 0.37
C GLN A 110 -29.13 41.68 -1.03
N SER A 111 -28.54 42.28 -2.06
CA SER A 111 -28.66 41.84 -3.47
C SER A 111 -27.81 40.60 -3.72
N MET A 112 -28.08 39.88 -4.81
CA MET A 112 -27.26 38.75 -5.26
C MET A 112 -25.81 39.19 -5.48
N LEU A 113 -25.57 40.35 -6.10
CA LEU A 113 -24.25 40.96 -6.26
C LEU A 113 -23.50 41.09 -4.93
N HIS A 114 -24.19 41.45 -3.82
CA HIS A 114 -23.52 41.57 -2.52
C HIS A 114 -22.96 40.28 -2.04
N TYR A 115 -23.68 39.16 -2.17
CA TYR A 115 -23.23 37.86 -1.74
C TYR A 115 -22.22 37.19 -2.68
N GLY A 116 -22.27 37.52 -3.99
CA GLY A 116 -21.41 36.92 -5.01
C GLY A 116 -20.13 37.69 -5.35
N ASN A 117 -19.94 38.93 -4.86
CA ASN A 117 -18.84 39.81 -5.29
C ASN A 117 -17.49 39.59 -4.61
N GLY A 118 -17.31 38.55 -3.83
CA GLY A 118 -16.01 38.19 -3.20
C GLY A 118 -14.93 37.87 -4.24
N ARG A 119 -13.68 38.28 -3.97
CA ARG A 119 -12.53 38.06 -4.87
C ARG A 119 -11.40 37.28 -4.24
N THR A 120 -11.33 37.24 -2.93
CA THR A 120 -10.39 36.38 -2.19
C THR A 120 -11.15 35.26 -1.51
N THR A 121 -10.46 34.18 -1.14
CA THR A 121 -11.07 33.05 -0.42
C THR A 121 -11.76 33.51 0.86
N GLU A 122 -11.14 34.45 1.59
CA GLU A 122 -11.68 35.01 2.84
C GLU A 122 -12.95 35.86 2.58
N GLU A 123 -12.95 36.67 1.52
CA GLU A 123 -14.14 37.46 1.15
C GLU A 123 -15.28 36.54 0.73
N ILE A 124 -15.01 35.55 -0.12
CA ILE A 124 -16.00 34.58 -0.61
C ILE A 124 -16.56 33.77 0.58
N GLY A 125 -15.70 33.21 1.43
CA GLY A 125 -16.12 32.43 2.59
C GLY A 125 -16.96 33.24 3.57
N ALA A 126 -16.56 34.46 3.86
CA ALA A 126 -17.36 35.38 4.70
C ALA A 126 -18.75 35.65 4.12
N LYS A 127 -18.85 35.74 2.77
CA LYS A 127 -20.14 35.94 2.07
C LYS A 127 -21.04 34.72 2.12
N TRP A 128 -20.48 33.51 2.02
CA TRP A 128 -21.25 32.28 2.19
C TRP A 128 -21.83 32.18 3.61
N ILE A 129 -21.04 32.48 4.64
CA ILE A 129 -21.50 32.48 6.04
C ILE A 129 -22.54 33.55 6.26
N GLU A 130 -22.38 34.76 5.66
CA GLU A 130 -23.37 35.85 5.74
C GLU A 130 -24.70 35.42 5.10
N LEU A 131 -24.66 34.84 3.91
CA LEU A 131 -25.84 34.36 3.20
C LEU A 131 -26.59 33.28 4.01
N LEU A 132 -25.87 32.30 4.50
CA LEU A 132 -26.43 31.21 5.31
C LEU A 132 -27.09 31.75 6.59
N ARG A 133 -26.44 32.66 7.28
CA ARG A 133 -26.98 33.31 8.49
C ARG A 133 -28.26 34.07 8.17
N ASP A 134 -28.24 34.92 7.17
CA ASP A 134 -29.39 35.73 6.77
C ASP A 134 -30.56 34.83 6.36
N ALA A 135 -30.30 33.73 5.63
CA ALA A 135 -31.29 32.74 5.24
C ALA A 135 -31.98 32.09 6.43
N ILE A 136 -31.20 31.63 7.41
CA ILE A 136 -31.75 30.98 8.61
C ILE A 136 -32.49 32.00 9.50
N GLU A 137 -31.94 33.22 9.67
CA GLU A 137 -32.62 34.26 10.46
C GLU A 137 -33.98 34.66 9.84
N MET A 138 -34.05 34.77 8.51
CA MET A 138 -35.31 35.01 7.81
C MET A 138 -36.30 33.83 8.01
N ALA A 139 -35.84 32.59 7.97
CA ALA A 139 -36.69 31.43 8.20
C ALA A 139 -37.21 31.36 9.64
N LEU A 140 -36.37 31.72 10.62
CA LEU A 140 -36.77 31.80 12.05
C LEU A 140 -37.73 32.94 12.34
N ALA A 141 -37.71 33.99 11.54
CA ALA A 141 -38.66 35.12 11.68
C ALA A 141 -40.04 34.79 11.11
N ASP A 142 -40.19 33.77 10.31
CA ASP A 142 -41.47 33.27 9.78
C ASP A 142 -42.24 32.55 10.88
N PRO A 143 -43.49 32.92 11.20
CA PRO A 143 -44.32 32.22 12.18
C PRO A 143 -44.60 30.76 11.81
N ASP A 144 -44.59 30.42 10.53
CA ASP A 144 -44.76 29.07 10.00
C ASP A 144 -43.40 28.43 9.63
N GLY A 145 -42.28 29.03 10.08
CA GLY A 145 -40.92 28.62 9.81
C GLY A 145 -40.49 27.30 10.44
N PRO A 146 -39.29 26.85 10.16
CA PRO A 146 -38.76 25.58 10.68
C PRO A 146 -38.36 25.68 12.16
N GLN A 147 -38.43 24.54 12.85
CA GLN A 147 -37.75 24.32 14.14
C GLN A 147 -36.38 23.75 13.82
N LEU A 148 -35.28 24.49 14.00
CA LEU A 148 -33.94 24.04 13.59
C LEU A 148 -33.53 22.73 14.26
N SER A 149 -33.97 22.49 15.49
CA SER A 149 -33.66 21.25 16.24
C SER A 149 -34.24 19.97 15.63
N ASP A 150 -35.15 20.10 14.66
CA ASP A 150 -35.73 18.94 13.96
C ASP A 150 -34.84 18.45 12.81
N PHE A 151 -33.77 19.20 12.49
CA PHE A 151 -32.90 18.96 11.32
C PHE A 151 -31.45 18.79 11.74
N ASN A 152 -30.72 18.00 10.96
CA ASN A 152 -29.27 17.76 11.14
C ASN A 152 -28.45 18.03 9.86
N SER A 153 -29.10 18.55 8.81
CA SER A 153 -28.46 18.98 7.57
C SER A 153 -29.15 20.26 7.06
N PHE A 154 -28.37 21.23 6.59
CA PHE A 154 -28.83 22.57 6.25
C PHE A 154 -28.46 22.91 4.80
N LEU A 155 -29.44 23.24 4.00
CA LEU A 155 -29.30 23.56 2.57
C LEU A 155 -30.00 24.86 2.24
N VAL A 156 -29.33 25.73 1.50
CA VAL A 156 -29.90 26.94 0.94
C VAL A 156 -29.91 26.88 -0.58
N PHE A 157 -31.10 26.97 -1.19
CA PHE A 157 -31.25 27.23 -2.60
C PHE A 157 -31.45 28.72 -2.84
N HIS A 158 -30.62 29.32 -3.66
CA HIS A 158 -30.74 30.75 -4.03
C HIS A 158 -31.22 30.94 -5.45
N ALA A 159 -31.93 32.03 -5.69
CA ALA A 159 -32.36 32.42 -7.02
C ALA A 159 -31.15 32.72 -7.94
N GLY A 160 -31.30 32.46 -9.23
CA GLY A 160 -30.23 32.61 -10.23
C GLY A 160 -29.36 31.35 -10.38
N VAL A 161 -28.40 31.44 -11.29
CA VAL A 161 -27.48 30.35 -11.65
C VAL A 161 -26.26 30.40 -10.75
N GLY A 162 -25.52 29.30 -10.67
CA GLY A 162 -24.24 29.23 -9.96
C GLY A 162 -23.10 29.88 -10.77
N HIS A 163 -22.10 30.37 -10.07
CA HIS A 163 -20.91 31.01 -10.70
C HIS A 163 -20.19 30.07 -11.70
N GLU A 164 -20.36 28.77 -11.55
CA GLU A 164 -19.73 27.74 -12.38
C GLU A 164 -20.13 27.86 -13.88
N THR A 165 -21.32 28.29 -14.14
CA THR A 165 -21.87 28.42 -15.50
C THR A 165 -22.47 29.80 -15.78
N GLY A 166 -22.49 30.66 -14.77
CA GLY A 166 -23.12 31.99 -14.83
C GLY A 166 -22.13 33.15 -14.98
N GLU A 167 -22.51 34.27 -14.41
CA GLU A 167 -21.78 35.52 -14.52
C GLU A 167 -20.77 35.71 -13.37
N LEU A 168 -19.91 36.71 -13.48
CA LEU A 168 -18.76 36.95 -12.58
C LEU A 168 -19.11 37.05 -11.10
N ASN A 169 -20.31 37.58 -10.79
CA ASN A 169 -20.78 37.83 -9.44
C ASN A 169 -21.94 36.92 -9.03
N ASP A 170 -22.14 35.82 -9.75
CA ASP A 170 -23.03 34.76 -9.28
C ASP A 170 -22.42 34.03 -8.08
N ILE A 171 -23.30 33.52 -7.23
CA ILE A 171 -22.90 32.82 -5.98
C ILE A 171 -22.40 31.44 -6.34
N ARG A 172 -21.25 31.06 -5.79
CA ARG A 172 -20.66 29.73 -6.01
C ARG A 172 -21.41 28.66 -5.25
N SER A 173 -21.63 27.52 -5.90
CA SER A 173 -22.06 26.31 -5.23
C SER A 173 -20.98 25.83 -4.24
N VAL A 174 -21.37 25.51 -3.01
CA VAL A 174 -20.41 25.11 -1.98
C VAL A 174 -21.04 24.17 -0.94
N PHE A 175 -20.26 23.20 -0.50
CA PHE A 175 -20.43 22.55 0.78
C PHE A 175 -19.46 23.19 1.77
N LEU A 176 -20.01 23.79 2.83
CA LEU A 176 -19.27 24.38 3.93
C LEU A 176 -19.07 23.31 5.02
N GLU A 177 -17.83 22.96 5.26
CA GLU A 177 -17.47 22.04 6.32
C GLU A 177 -17.06 22.77 7.61
N LYS A 178 -16.89 22.05 8.69
CA LYS A 178 -16.52 22.63 9.99
C LYS A 178 -15.29 23.54 9.91
N SER A 179 -14.29 23.17 9.14
CA SER A 179 -13.06 23.95 8.94
C SER A 179 -13.32 25.32 8.30
N ASP A 180 -14.31 25.41 7.39
CA ASP A 180 -14.75 26.65 6.78
C ASP A 180 -15.41 27.59 7.81
N PHE A 181 -16.28 27.02 8.66
CA PHE A 181 -16.88 27.80 9.75
C PHE A 181 -15.83 28.29 10.75
N ASP A 182 -14.85 27.45 11.10
CA ASP A 182 -13.74 27.85 11.97
C ASP A 182 -12.91 28.99 11.32
N ARG A 183 -12.65 28.88 10.03
CA ARG A 183 -11.85 29.86 9.25
C ARG A 183 -12.58 31.17 9.01
N PHE A 184 -13.83 31.11 8.53
CA PHE A 184 -14.54 32.30 8.04
C PHE A 184 -15.46 32.94 9.07
N ASN A 185 -15.84 32.23 10.13
CA ASN A 185 -16.73 32.70 11.21
C ASN A 185 -16.09 32.59 12.62
N GLY A 186 -15.01 31.87 12.78
CA GLY A 186 -14.40 31.59 14.09
C GLY A 186 -15.13 30.51 14.89
N GLY A 187 -15.92 29.67 14.24
CA GLY A 187 -16.69 28.55 14.78
C GLY A 187 -18.07 28.44 14.15
N PRO A 188 -18.88 27.44 14.53
CA PRO A 188 -20.22 27.22 13.98
C PRO A 188 -21.15 28.42 14.19
N LEU A 189 -22.14 28.57 13.33
CA LEU A 189 -23.23 29.50 13.60
C LEU A 189 -24.14 28.92 14.72
N VAL A 190 -24.44 29.74 15.72
CA VAL A 190 -25.37 29.36 16.80
C VAL A 190 -26.65 30.18 16.64
N LEU A 191 -27.70 29.53 16.16
CA LEU A 191 -28.99 30.18 15.86
C LEU A 191 -30.10 29.40 16.55
N ASP A 192 -30.95 30.07 17.30
CA ASP A 192 -32.01 29.47 18.12
C ASP A 192 -31.53 28.30 19.03
N GLY A 193 -30.29 28.39 19.52
CA GLY A 193 -29.65 27.36 20.37
C GLY A 193 -29.15 26.12 19.60
N VAL A 194 -29.23 26.09 18.29
CA VAL A 194 -28.71 25.05 17.41
C VAL A 194 -27.40 25.48 16.77
N GLU A 195 -26.40 24.63 16.82
CA GLU A 195 -25.10 24.80 16.14
C GLU A 195 -25.21 24.31 14.70
N VAL A 196 -24.90 25.21 13.73
CA VAL A 196 -24.77 24.89 12.32
C VAL A 196 -23.29 24.96 11.98
N GLY A 197 -22.65 23.81 11.84
CA GLY A 197 -21.21 23.67 11.52
C GLY A 197 -20.97 23.07 10.16
N GLU A 198 -22.01 22.67 9.44
CA GLU A 198 -21.97 22.22 8.04
C GLU A 198 -23.23 22.72 7.33
N ALA A 199 -23.08 23.12 6.05
CA ALA A 199 -24.19 23.57 5.24
C ALA A 199 -23.87 23.53 3.75
N TRP A 200 -24.90 23.52 2.91
CA TRP A 200 -24.75 23.61 1.46
C TRP A 200 -25.41 24.89 0.94
N ILE A 201 -24.81 25.48 -0.07
CA ILE A 201 -25.39 26.59 -0.83
C ILE A 201 -25.41 26.18 -2.29
N LEU A 202 -26.59 26.15 -2.89
CA LEU A 202 -26.83 25.73 -4.26
C LEU A 202 -27.68 26.77 -5.01
N PRO A 203 -27.47 26.91 -6.33
CA PRO A 203 -28.32 27.77 -7.16
C PRO A 203 -29.69 27.15 -7.40
N GLU A 204 -30.55 27.95 -7.97
CA GLU A 204 -31.85 27.56 -8.52
C GLU A 204 -31.71 26.45 -9.58
N SER A 205 -30.73 26.63 -10.46
CA SER A 205 -30.34 25.69 -11.49
C SER A 205 -28.86 25.91 -11.82
N PRO A 206 -28.12 24.84 -12.17
CA PRO A 206 -26.72 24.98 -12.62
C PRO A 206 -26.62 25.64 -14.01
N SER A 207 -27.70 25.76 -14.79
CA SER A 207 -27.70 26.42 -16.12
C SER A 207 -29.02 27.04 -16.44
N LEU A 208 -28.99 28.14 -17.22
CA LEU A 208 -30.18 28.88 -17.66
C LEU A 208 -31.01 28.16 -18.71
N ASN A 209 -30.53 27.11 -19.34
CA ASN A 209 -31.10 26.47 -20.51
C ASN A 209 -31.47 25.00 -20.32
N GLY A 210 -31.50 24.50 -19.08
CA GLY A 210 -31.85 23.13 -18.78
C GLY A 210 -30.82 22.07 -19.23
N ARG A 211 -29.57 22.44 -19.53
CA ARG A 211 -28.52 21.51 -19.94
C ARG A 211 -27.72 20.96 -18.79
N ALA A 212 -27.87 21.51 -17.60
CA ALA A 212 -27.23 21.03 -16.38
C ALA A 212 -28.25 20.89 -15.25
N GLY A 213 -28.26 19.73 -14.60
CA GLY A 213 -29.15 19.41 -13.49
C GLY A 213 -28.47 19.52 -12.13
N LEU A 214 -29.28 19.69 -11.07
CA LEU A 214 -28.82 19.81 -9.67
C LEU A 214 -28.45 18.47 -9.04
N ASN A 215 -29.01 17.35 -9.53
CA ASN A 215 -28.95 16.06 -8.83
C ASN A 215 -27.54 15.54 -8.55
N GLY A 216 -26.66 15.63 -9.56
CA GLY A 216 -25.28 15.21 -9.43
C GLY A 216 -24.51 16.03 -8.40
N LEU A 217 -24.68 17.36 -8.45
CA LEU A 217 -24.04 18.28 -7.52
C LEU A 217 -24.55 18.09 -6.08
N MET A 218 -25.87 17.89 -5.92
CA MET A 218 -26.47 17.55 -4.63
C MET A 218 -25.95 16.23 -4.08
N ALA A 219 -25.83 15.21 -4.93
CA ALA A 219 -25.28 13.92 -4.55
C ALA A 219 -23.81 14.08 -4.09
N LYS A 220 -22.99 14.85 -4.80
CA LYS A 220 -21.59 15.11 -4.42
C LYS A 220 -21.50 15.82 -3.07
N PHE A 221 -22.26 16.87 -2.84
CA PHE A 221 -22.21 17.65 -1.60
C PHE A 221 -22.74 16.84 -0.39
N PHE A 222 -23.76 16.03 -0.61
CA PHE A 222 -24.15 15.10 0.45
C PHE A 222 -23.08 14.03 0.71
N GLY A 223 -22.36 13.60 -0.31
CA GLY A 223 -21.18 12.75 -0.15
C GLY A 223 -20.10 13.39 0.73
N ASN A 224 -19.85 14.69 0.55
CA ASN A 224 -18.96 15.45 1.44
C ASN A 224 -19.51 15.46 2.88
N GLN A 225 -20.82 15.69 3.07
CA GLN A 225 -21.45 15.67 4.38
C GLN A 225 -21.37 14.28 5.07
N LEU A 226 -21.34 13.20 4.30
CA LEU A 226 -21.09 11.85 4.81
C LEU A 226 -19.61 11.61 5.18
N GLY A 227 -18.71 12.56 4.88
CA GLY A 227 -17.27 12.48 5.15
C GLY A 227 -16.42 11.96 4.00
N LEU A 228 -16.95 11.94 2.77
CA LEU A 228 -16.16 11.64 1.57
C LEU A 228 -15.39 12.88 1.12
N PRO A 229 -14.08 12.80 0.93
CA PRO A 229 -13.30 13.89 0.36
C PRO A 229 -13.55 14.03 -1.13
N GLY A 230 -13.29 15.22 -1.68
CA GLY A 230 -13.18 15.39 -3.11
C GLY A 230 -11.97 14.66 -3.68
N LEU A 231 -12.13 14.06 -4.85
CA LEU A 231 -11.09 13.24 -5.49
C LEU A 231 -10.48 13.87 -6.74
N SER A 232 -10.89 15.08 -7.12
CA SER A 232 -10.29 15.83 -8.22
C SER A 232 -8.88 16.32 -7.84
N ASN A 233 -8.06 16.63 -8.86
CA ASN A 233 -6.83 17.41 -8.67
C ASN A 233 -7.21 18.89 -8.53
N PHE A 234 -7.36 19.36 -7.30
CA PHE A 234 -7.74 20.75 -7.02
C PHE A 234 -6.62 21.78 -7.29
N ALA A 235 -5.36 21.32 -7.41
CA ALA A 235 -4.24 22.21 -7.73
C ALA A 235 -4.34 22.73 -9.17
N ASP A 236 -4.75 21.90 -10.10
CA ASP A 236 -4.84 22.20 -11.53
C ASP A 236 -6.29 22.35 -12.02
N GLY A 237 -7.27 21.98 -11.19
CA GLY A 237 -8.68 21.97 -11.55
C GLY A 237 -9.06 20.88 -12.55
N LEU A 238 -8.28 19.78 -12.58
CA LEU A 238 -8.45 18.68 -13.50
C LEU A 238 -9.06 17.44 -12.81
N PRO A 239 -9.70 16.53 -13.56
CA PRO A 239 -10.06 15.22 -13.04
C PRO A 239 -8.83 14.46 -12.50
N ALA A 240 -9.02 13.55 -11.58
CA ALA A 240 -7.96 12.67 -11.10
C ALA A 240 -8.37 11.19 -11.10
N VAL A 241 -9.66 10.91 -10.96
CA VAL A 241 -10.28 9.58 -11.08
C VAL A 241 -11.44 9.59 -12.08
N GLY A 242 -11.70 10.71 -12.68
CA GLY A 242 -12.60 10.89 -13.82
C GLY A 242 -14.09 10.70 -13.52
N GLY A 243 -14.85 10.39 -14.57
CA GLY A 243 -16.28 10.13 -14.56
C GLY A 243 -16.70 8.85 -13.81
N TRP A 244 -15.74 8.05 -13.38
CA TRP A 244 -15.95 6.85 -12.58
C TRP A 244 -16.41 7.14 -11.16
N SER A 245 -16.13 8.35 -10.66
CA SER A 245 -16.35 8.72 -9.26
C SER A 245 -17.36 9.85 -9.09
N LEU A 246 -18.36 9.64 -8.21
CA LEU A 246 -19.22 10.71 -7.71
C LEU A 246 -18.40 11.89 -7.16
N MET A 247 -17.30 11.60 -6.45
CA MET A 247 -16.51 12.62 -5.75
C MET A 247 -15.49 13.34 -6.65
N ASP A 248 -15.48 13.02 -7.95
CA ASP A 248 -14.74 13.74 -8.98
C ASP A 248 -15.73 14.34 -9.99
N VAL A 249 -15.47 14.22 -11.27
CA VAL A 249 -16.33 14.76 -12.35
C VAL A 249 -17.56 13.90 -12.63
N GLY A 250 -17.68 12.70 -12.08
CA GLY A 250 -18.86 11.86 -12.20
C GLY A 250 -20.15 12.52 -11.69
N ALA A 251 -20.05 13.48 -10.75
CA ALA A 251 -21.19 14.32 -10.36
C ALA A 251 -21.77 15.12 -11.53
N ASN A 252 -20.97 15.39 -12.57
CA ASN A 252 -21.36 16.03 -13.81
C ASN A 252 -21.52 15.01 -14.95
N ALA A 253 -22.00 13.80 -14.63
CA ALA A 253 -22.15 12.73 -15.60
C ALA A 253 -22.78 13.25 -16.90
N LEU A 254 -22.06 13.03 -18.01
CA LEU A 254 -22.43 13.54 -19.33
C LEU A 254 -23.36 12.57 -20.04
N GLY A 255 -24.54 13.05 -20.41
CA GLY A 255 -25.45 12.37 -21.30
C GLY A 255 -25.78 13.23 -22.52
N PHE A 256 -26.59 12.68 -23.40
CA PHE A 256 -27.10 13.42 -24.55
C PHE A 256 -28.60 13.19 -24.70
N VAL A 257 -29.29 14.18 -25.17
CA VAL A 257 -30.71 14.06 -25.55
C VAL A 257 -30.82 14.10 -27.06
N LEU A 258 -31.50 13.12 -27.61
CA LEU A 258 -31.81 13.10 -29.03
C LEU A 258 -33.10 13.89 -29.28
N ALA A 259 -32.95 15.15 -29.76
CA ALA A 259 -34.00 15.96 -30.27
C ALA A 259 -33.83 16.12 -31.78
N ASP A 260 -33.80 17.33 -32.32
CA ASP A 260 -33.39 17.58 -33.72
C ASP A 260 -31.87 17.36 -33.93
N SER A 261 -31.09 17.41 -32.85
CA SER A 261 -29.67 17.13 -32.76
C SER A 261 -29.35 16.43 -31.42
N LEU A 262 -28.14 15.91 -31.25
CA LEU A 262 -27.66 15.45 -29.96
C LEU A 262 -27.26 16.64 -29.08
N GLU A 263 -28.04 16.91 -28.05
CA GLU A 263 -27.81 18.02 -27.11
C GLU A 263 -27.18 17.45 -25.82
N PRO A 264 -26.02 17.97 -25.41
CA PRO A 264 -25.37 17.48 -24.17
C PRO A 264 -26.16 17.91 -22.92
N VAL A 265 -26.28 17.01 -21.98
CA VAL A 265 -26.86 17.23 -20.65
C VAL A 265 -25.89 16.69 -19.59
N ILE A 266 -25.72 17.44 -18.50
CA ILE A 266 -24.80 17.09 -17.43
C ILE A 266 -25.46 17.15 -16.06
N GLY A 267 -25.04 16.32 -15.10
CA GLY A 267 -25.43 16.44 -13.68
C GLY A 267 -26.88 16.08 -13.37
N PHE A 268 -27.65 15.50 -14.29
CA PHE A 268 -29.02 15.03 -14.02
C PHE A 268 -29.04 13.77 -13.16
N THR A 269 -27.96 13.02 -13.14
CA THR A 269 -27.72 11.88 -12.27
C THR A 269 -26.23 11.82 -11.91
N ALA A 270 -25.86 10.93 -11.00
CA ALA A 270 -24.49 10.67 -10.62
C ALA A 270 -24.24 9.15 -10.59
N PRO A 271 -23.02 8.67 -10.87
CA PRO A 271 -22.67 7.26 -10.77
C PRO A 271 -22.64 6.80 -9.31
N HIS A 272 -22.59 5.50 -9.12
CA HIS A 272 -22.31 4.94 -7.79
C HIS A 272 -20.97 5.49 -7.25
N PRO A 273 -20.88 5.78 -5.94
CA PRO A 273 -19.57 5.99 -5.30
C PRO A 273 -18.66 4.79 -5.57
N ILE A 274 -17.36 5.02 -5.83
CA ILE A 274 -16.38 3.97 -6.05
C ILE A 274 -16.24 3.06 -4.83
N ALA A 275 -15.70 1.86 -5.01
CA ALA A 275 -15.56 0.88 -3.93
C ALA A 275 -14.85 1.43 -2.69
N TRP A 276 -13.81 2.27 -2.87
CA TRP A 276 -13.13 2.94 -1.77
C TRP A 276 -14.06 3.83 -0.95
N SER A 277 -14.87 4.65 -1.61
CA SER A 277 -15.84 5.52 -0.94
C SER A 277 -16.89 4.71 -0.17
N LYS A 278 -17.41 3.63 -0.77
CA LYS A 278 -18.37 2.74 -0.12
C LYS A 278 -17.77 2.01 1.08
N ALA A 279 -16.52 1.53 0.96
CA ALA A 279 -15.80 0.89 2.05
C ALA A 279 -15.52 1.87 3.20
N ARG A 280 -15.08 3.10 2.89
CA ARG A 280 -14.85 4.16 3.88
C ARG A 280 -16.10 4.51 4.68
N LEU A 281 -17.28 4.48 4.03
CA LEU A 281 -18.57 4.70 4.67
C LEU A 281 -19.13 3.45 5.36
N GLY A 282 -18.43 2.32 5.32
CA GLY A 282 -18.88 1.05 5.89
C GLY A 282 -20.08 0.42 5.15
N TRP A 283 -20.31 0.82 3.88
CA TRP A 283 -21.42 0.25 3.10
C TRP A 283 -21.07 -1.10 2.49
N ILE A 284 -19.79 -1.33 2.19
CA ILE A 284 -19.26 -2.61 1.75
C ILE A 284 -18.03 -2.94 2.58
N GLU A 285 -17.74 -4.22 2.69
CA GLU A 285 -16.50 -4.76 3.24
C GLU A 285 -15.76 -5.49 2.12
N PRO A 286 -14.62 -4.96 1.64
CA PRO A 286 -13.83 -5.61 0.61
C PRO A 286 -13.27 -6.95 1.10
N LEU A 287 -13.38 -7.98 0.27
CA LEU A 287 -12.73 -9.26 0.54
C LEU A 287 -11.21 -9.10 0.38
N VAL A 288 -10.47 -9.32 1.46
CA VAL A 288 -9.00 -9.26 1.43
C VAL A 288 -8.45 -10.54 0.82
N VAL A 289 -7.62 -10.38 -0.21
CA VAL A 289 -6.98 -11.49 -0.94
C VAL A 289 -5.47 -11.38 -0.76
N ARG A 290 -4.86 -12.38 -0.13
CA ARG A 290 -3.41 -12.43 0.15
C ARG A 290 -2.69 -13.62 -0.49
N ARG A 291 -3.42 -14.51 -1.14
CA ARG A 291 -2.88 -15.74 -1.79
C ARG A 291 -3.58 -16.01 -3.10
N ASP A 292 -2.98 -16.86 -3.90
CA ASP A 292 -3.52 -17.28 -5.18
C ASP A 292 -4.97 -17.73 -5.05
N THR A 293 -5.84 -17.11 -5.83
CA THR A 293 -7.27 -17.43 -5.82
C THR A 293 -7.98 -16.96 -7.09
N VAL A 294 -9.15 -17.52 -7.34
CA VAL A 294 -10.10 -17.04 -8.34
C VAL A 294 -11.39 -16.65 -7.62
N VAL A 295 -11.79 -15.40 -7.78
CA VAL A 295 -12.96 -14.84 -7.11
C VAL A 295 -14.02 -14.42 -8.13
N SER A 296 -15.29 -14.69 -7.83
CA SER A 296 -16.44 -14.13 -8.54
C SER A 296 -16.82 -12.79 -7.94
N LEU A 297 -16.59 -11.71 -8.68
CA LEU A 297 -16.79 -10.33 -8.25
C LEU A 297 -18.14 -9.81 -8.77
N LEU A 298 -19.06 -9.50 -7.85
CA LEU A 298 -20.40 -9.02 -8.17
C LEU A 298 -20.34 -7.54 -8.56
N ALA A 299 -21.16 -7.15 -9.54
CA ALA A 299 -21.29 -5.74 -9.90
C ALA A 299 -21.78 -4.89 -8.71
N THR A 300 -21.19 -3.69 -8.57
CA THR A 300 -21.36 -2.85 -7.38
C THR A 300 -22.80 -2.43 -7.11
N ASP A 301 -23.65 -2.39 -8.14
CA ASP A 301 -25.07 -2.04 -8.11
C ASP A 301 -26.00 -3.24 -7.83
N ARG A 302 -25.47 -4.48 -7.77
CA ARG A 302 -26.27 -5.68 -7.56
C ARG A 302 -26.38 -6.09 -6.11
N ALA A 303 -27.54 -6.59 -5.73
CA ALA A 303 -27.74 -7.27 -4.46
C ALA A 303 -27.27 -8.73 -4.57
N GLY A 304 -26.60 -9.24 -3.54
CA GLY A 304 -26.12 -10.63 -3.49
C GLY A 304 -25.07 -10.83 -2.41
N ASP A 305 -24.72 -12.11 -2.18
CA ASP A 305 -23.77 -12.52 -1.15
C ASP A 305 -22.31 -12.61 -1.66
N LEU A 306 -22.08 -12.39 -2.97
CA LEU A 306 -20.73 -12.37 -3.52
C LEU A 306 -20.04 -11.04 -3.17
N PRO A 307 -18.72 -11.04 -3.07
CA PRO A 307 -17.97 -9.81 -2.81
C PRO A 307 -18.21 -8.77 -3.92
N LYS A 308 -18.47 -7.51 -3.51
CA LYS A 308 -18.61 -6.36 -4.40
C LYS A 308 -17.29 -5.62 -4.61
N ALA A 309 -16.29 -5.90 -3.80
CA ALA A 309 -14.93 -5.38 -3.93
C ALA A 309 -13.91 -6.38 -3.41
N LEU A 310 -12.69 -6.35 -3.98
CA LEU A 310 -11.55 -7.13 -3.52
C LEU A 310 -10.43 -6.15 -3.12
N ARG A 311 -9.82 -6.38 -1.97
CA ARG A 311 -8.61 -5.68 -1.54
C ARG A 311 -7.42 -6.62 -1.66
N VAL A 312 -6.44 -6.24 -2.47
CA VAL A 312 -5.18 -6.98 -2.69
C VAL A 312 -4.07 -6.13 -2.08
N PRO A 313 -3.60 -6.42 -0.86
CA PRO A 313 -2.57 -5.64 -0.20
C PRO A 313 -1.25 -5.66 -0.99
N ILE A 314 -0.60 -4.52 -1.07
CA ILE A 314 0.77 -4.36 -1.53
C ILE A 314 1.67 -4.30 -0.31
N ASP A 315 1.42 -3.31 0.55
CA ASP A 315 2.08 -3.17 1.85
C ASP A 315 1.08 -2.60 2.88
N VAL A 316 1.57 -2.12 4.00
CA VAL A 316 0.75 -1.59 5.10
C VAL A 316 -0.11 -0.38 4.69
N ASP A 317 0.37 0.43 3.76
CA ASP A 317 -0.29 1.67 3.32
C ASP A 317 -0.89 1.55 1.92
N GLU A 318 -0.36 0.65 1.07
CA GLU A 318 -0.74 0.54 -0.33
C GLU A 318 -1.49 -0.77 -0.62
N TYR A 319 -2.49 -0.71 -1.49
CA TYR A 319 -3.22 -1.88 -1.96
C TYR A 319 -3.94 -1.61 -3.28
N PHE A 320 -4.21 -2.67 -4.02
CA PHE A 320 -5.17 -2.61 -5.13
C PHE A 320 -6.58 -2.92 -4.63
N LEU A 321 -7.54 -2.08 -5.04
CA LEU A 321 -8.95 -2.28 -4.75
C LEU A 321 -9.71 -2.49 -6.06
N LEU A 322 -10.35 -3.64 -6.21
CA LEU A 322 -11.06 -4.00 -7.42
C LEU A 322 -12.57 -3.88 -7.22
N GLU A 323 -13.26 -3.38 -8.23
CA GLU A 323 -14.71 -3.41 -8.31
C GLU A 323 -15.18 -3.73 -9.73
N ASN A 324 -16.34 -4.36 -9.85
CA ASN A 324 -17.01 -4.61 -11.12
C ASN A 324 -18.05 -3.51 -11.36
N ARG A 325 -17.89 -2.73 -12.43
CA ARG A 325 -18.82 -1.67 -12.85
C ARG A 325 -19.43 -2.02 -14.20
N GLN A 326 -20.72 -1.88 -14.32
CA GLN A 326 -21.45 -2.27 -15.50
C GLN A 326 -22.42 -1.15 -15.93
N GLN A 327 -22.29 -0.72 -17.17
CA GLN A 327 -23.29 0.09 -17.84
C GLN A 327 -24.38 -0.82 -18.41
N ARG A 328 -25.62 -0.54 -18.13
CA ARG A 328 -26.75 -1.37 -18.57
C ARG A 328 -27.57 -0.74 -19.69
N GLY A 329 -27.12 0.40 -20.21
CA GLY A 329 -27.74 1.06 -21.34
C GLY A 329 -27.87 0.10 -22.53
N ARG A 330 -28.95 0.25 -23.31
CA ARG A 330 -29.18 -0.54 -24.51
C ARG A 330 -28.35 -0.03 -25.68
N ARG A 331 -27.90 -0.97 -26.54
CA ARG A 331 -27.15 -0.62 -27.75
C ARG A 331 -28.05 -0.61 -28.97
N GLY A 332 -27.95 0.40 -29.83
CA GLY A 332 -28.70 0.51 -31.06
C GLY A 332 -29.16 1.94 -31.43
N ALA A 333 -30.10 2.05 -32.34
CA ALA A 333 -30.67 3.34 -32.76
C ALA A 333 -31.85 3.72 -31.86
N PRO A 334 -31.78 4.82 -31.09
CA PRO A 334 -32.86 5.26 -30.22
C PRO A 334 -34.04 5.86 -31.00
N GLU A 335 -35.25 5.68 -30.52
CA GLU A 335 -36.42 6.45 -30.89
C GLU A 335 -36.77 7.41 -29.73
N GLY A 336 -36.23 8.64 -29.78
CA GLY A 336 -36.72 9.77 -28.97
C GLY A 336 -36.24 9.86 -27.53
N GLN A 337 -34.90 9.61 -27.22
CA GLN A 337 -34.52 9.38 -25.84
C GLN A 337 -33.13 9.93 -25.43
N VAL A 338 -32.80 9.81 -24.15
CA VAL A 338 -31.50 10.20 -23.59
C VAL A 338 -30.44 9.19 -23.99
N VAL A 339 -29.39 9.68 -24.63
CA VAL A 339 -28.31 8.91 -25.18
C VAL A 339 -27.08 9.22 -24.36
N ARG A 340 -26.33 8.20 -24.00
CA ARG A 340 -25.08 8.39 -23.26
C ARG A 340 -23.96 8.83 -24.14
N GLY A 341 -23.70 8.76 -25.17
CA GLY A 341 -22.52 9.09 -25.97
C GLY A 341 -22.41 8.17 -27.18
N VAL A 342 -21.53 8.54 -28.07
CA VAL A 342 -21.23 7.74 -29.23
C VAL A 342 -19.90 7.07 -28.94
N ASP A 343 -19.92 5.79 -28.60
CA ASP A 343 -18.72 4.99 -28.50
C ASP A 343 -18.49 4.31 -29.83
N GLN A 344 -17.40 4.61 -30.53
CA GLN A 344 -16.87 3.95 -31.72
C GLN A 344 -17.93 3.43 -32.73
N ASP A 345 -19.05 4.11 -32.91
CA ASP A 345 -20.17 3.74 -33.78
C ASP A 345 -21.44 3.17 -33.09
N GLU A 346 -21.45 2.99 -31.77
CA GLU A 346 -22.64 2.52 -31.03
C GLU A 346 -23.16 3.57 -30.04
N VAL A 347 -24.47 3.80 -30.10
CA VAL A 347 -25.19 4.72 -29.22
C VAL A 347 -25.75 3.94 -28.04
N LEU A 348 -25.37 4.31 -26.80
CA LEU A 348 -25.99 3.80 -25.58
C LEU A 348 -27.15 4.70 -25.18
N TRP A 349 -28.30 4.14 -24.85
CA TRP A 349 -29.52 4.86 -24.53
C TRP A 349 -30.32 4.22 -23.40
N LEU A 350 -31.14 5.04 -22.71
CA LEU A 350 -32.08 4.61 -21.68
C LEU A 350 -33.49 4.67 -22.26
N GLU A 351 -34.33 3.66 -21.97
CA GLU A 351 -35.75 3.67 -22.40
C GLU A 351 -36.58 4.67 -21.58
N GLU A 352 -37.70 5.08 -22.16
CA GLU A 352 -38.76 5.81 -21.45
C GLU A 352 -39.29 4.86 -20.34
N GLY A 353 -39.07 5.25 -19.07
CA GLY A 353 -39.41 4.44 -17.91
C GLY A 353 -38.19 3.96 -17.11
N GLU A 354 -36.99 3.93 -17.69
CA GLU A 354 -35.73 3.76 -16.96
C GLU A 354 -35.31 5.06 -16.23
N ILE A 355 -35.93 6.20 -16.63
CA ILE A 355 -35.80 7.50 -15.96
C ILE A 355 -37.16 7.85 -15.37
N GLU A 356 -37.23 8.08 -14.08
CA GLU A 356 -38.42 8.62 -13.43
C GLU A 356 -38.45 10.13 -13.51
N LEU A 357 -39.40 10.67 -14.28
CA LEU A 357 -39.58 12.09 -14.48
C LEU A 357 -40.82 12.59 -13.74
N GLU A 358 -40.64 13.56 -12.86
CA GLU A 358 -41.77 14.28 -12.24
C GLU A 358 -41.72 15.77 -12.62
N GLN A 359 -42.62 16.18 -13.52
CA GLN A 359 -42.67 17.56 -14.05
C GLN A 359 -41.34 18.09 -14.54
N GLY A 360 -40.59 17.27 -15.30
CA GLY A 360 -39.30 17.63 -15.90
C GLY A 360 -38.09 17.41 -15.01
N VAL A 361 -38.26 17.11 -13.72
CA VAL A 361 -37.17 16.77 -12.80
C VAL A 361 -36.93 15.27 -12.83
N TRP A 362 -35.68 14.83 -12.96
CA TRP A 362 -35.26 13.43 -12.82
C TRP A 362 -35.29 13.03 -11.35
N THR A 363 -36.34 12.32 -10.92
CA THR A 363 -36.48 11.91 -9.53
C THR A 363 -35.91 10.53 -9.23
N GLY A 364 -35.49 9.78 -10.25
CA GLY A 364 -34.85 8.49 -10.15
C GLY A 364 -34.35 7.98 -11.49
N VAL A 365 -33.40 7.08 -11.46
CA VAL A 365 -32.86 6.36 -12.63
C VAL A 365 -32.71 4.91 -12.22
N GLU A 366 -33.06 3.96 -13.11
CA GLU A 366 -32.93 2.53 -12.84
C GLU A 366 -31.45 2.12 -12.74
N ASP A 367 -30.59 2.72 -13.57
CA ASP A 367 -29.16 2.48 -13.59
C ASP A 367 -28.36 3.77 -13.37
N TYR A 368 -27.85 3.96 -12.16
CA TYR A 368 -27.00 5.11 -11.85
C TYR A 368 -25.63 5.05 -12.53
N ASP A 369 -25.18 3.88 -12.95
CA ASP A 369 -23.92 3.70 -13.69
C ASP A 369 -24.10 3.80 -15.22
N ALA A 370 -25.29 4.13 -15.73
CA ALA A 370 -25.52 4.25 -17.15
C ALA A 370 -24.58 5.25 -17.87
N PHE A 371 -24.08 6.25 -17.15
CA PHE A 371 -23.25 7.31 -17.70
C PHE A 371 -21.75 7.26 -17.29
N ILE A 372 -21.27 6.17 -16.69
CA ILE A 372 -19.83 5.98 -16.47
C ILE A 372 -19.10 5.74 -17.80
N PRO A 373 -17.77 5.95 -17.89
CA PRO A 373 -17.04 5.81 -19.15
C PRO A 373 -17.14 4.44 -19.83
N GLY A 374 -17.18 3.32 -19.09
CA GLY A 374 -17.22 1.98 -19.67
C GLY A 374 -17.73 0.92 -18.70
N SER A 375 -17.59 -0.36 -19.08
CA SER A 375 -17.93 -1.54 -18.26
C SER A 375 -16.73 -2.45 -18.08
N GLY A 376 -16.59 -3.05 -16.91
CA GLY A 376 -15.54 -4.01 -16.62
C GLY A 376 -15.08 -3.95 -15.17
N VAL A 377 -13.94 -4.55 -14.90
CA VAL A 377 -13.28 -4.51 -13.59
C VAL A 377 -12.38 -3.27 -13.55
N LEU A 378 -12.67 -2.36 -12.62
CA LEU A 378 -11.80 -1.24 -12.28
C LEU A 378 -10.81 -1.68 -11.21
N ILE A 379 -9.55 -1.32 -11.40
CA ILE A 379 -8.48 -1.55 -10.44
C ILE A 379 -7.98 -0.20 -9.94
N TRP A 380 -8.26 0.07 -8.68
CA TRP A 380 -7.82 1.28 -7.99
C TRP A 380 -6.53 1.01 -7.25
N HIS A 381 -5.52 1.83 -7.45
CA HIS A 381 -4.33 1.88 -6.61
C HIS A 381 -4.56 2.86 -5.48
N ILE A 382 -4.58 2.37 -4.26
CA ILE A 382 -4.85 3.14 -3.05
C ILE A 382 -3.57 3.28 -2.25
N ASP A 383 -3.23 4.50 -1.84
CA ASP A 383 -2.12 4.83 -0.93
C ASP A 383 -2.70 5.55 0.30
N ASP A 384 -3.00 4.77 1.34
CA ASP A 384 -3.58 5.30 2.59
C ASP A 384 -2.64 6.31 3.26
N GLY A 385 -1.31 6.17 3.10
CA GLY A 385 -0.34 7.12 3.62
C GLY A 385 -0.45 8.51 2.96
N VAL A 386 -0.70 8.57 1.65
CA VAL A 386 -0.99 9.83 0.93
C VAL A 386 -2.35 10.39 1.35
N ILE A 387 -3.35 9.52 1.48
CA ILE A 387 -4.70 9.93 1.89
C ILE A 387 -4.66 10.56 3.28
N GLU A 388 -4.05 9.90 4.27
CA GLU A 388 -3.95 10.40 5.64
C GLU A 388 -3.19 11.73 5.72
N ALA A 389 -2.11 11.87 4.96
CA ALA A 389 -1.29 13.08 4.95
C ALA A 389 -2.01 14.29 4.34
N HIS A 390 -2.96 14.08 3.42
CA HIS A 390 -3.53 15.15 2.57
C HIS A 390 -5.07 15.26 2.62
N ALA A 391 -5.77 14.38 3.36
CA ALA A 391 -7.24 14.43 3.43
C ALA A 391 -7.75 15.74 4.04
N ALA A 392 -7.08 16.25 5.08
CA ALA A 392 -7.48 17.49 5.77
C ALA A 392 -7.36 18.75 4.89
N ASP A 393 -6.47 18.71 3.90
CA ASP A 393 -6.23 19.84 2.97
C ASP A 393 -7.00 19.68 1.65
N GLY A 394 -7.78 18.60 1.49
CA GLY A 394 -8.45 18.24 0.24
C GLY A 394 -7.48 17.96 -0.92
N ALA A 395 -6.25 17.57 -0.63
CA ALA A 395 -5.15 17.47 -1.59
C ALA A 395 -4.74 16.03 -1.93
N ILE A 396 -5.62 15.05 -1.69
CA ILE A 396 -5.35 13.60 -1.83
C ILE A 396 -4.78 13.27 -3.21
N ASN A 397 -5.29 13.89 -4.27
CA ASN A 397 -4.92 13.63 -5.67
C ASN A 397 -4.26 14.82 -6.38
N ASN A 398 -3.74 15.80 -5.63
CA ASN A 398 -3.12 16.99 -6.23
C ASN A 398 -1.75 16.73 -6.89
N ARG A 399 -1.20 15.53 -6.74
CA ARG A 399 0.07 15.11 -7.34
C ARG A 399 -0.16 13.95 -8.30
N PRO A 400 -0.20 14.20 -9.62
CA PRO A 400 -0.46 13.14 -10.60
C PRO A 400 0.53 11.98 -10.57
N GLU A 401 1.78 12.25 -10.17
CA GLU A 401 2.83 11.23 -10.05
C GLU A 401 2.66 10.31 -8.83
N ARG A 402 1.88 10.73 -7.84
CA ARG A 402 1.59 9.96 -6.62
C ARG A 402 0.26 10.40 -6.01
N GLN A 403 -0.80 9.80 -6.50
CA GLN A 403 -2.16 10.03 -6.01
C GLN A 403 -2.46 9.14 -4.79
N GLY A 404 -3.34 9.57 -3.91
CA GLY A 404 -3.88 8.72 -2.85
C GLY A 404 -4.86 7.69 -3.39
N ILE A 405 -5.56 8.02 -4.48
CA ILE A 405 -6.48 7.13 -5.20
C ILE A 405 -6.25 7.34 -6.68
N ALA A 406 -5.75 6.33 -7.38
CA ALA A 406 -5.54 6.33 -8.81
C ALA A 406 -6.31 5.19 -9.48
N LEU A 407 -6.80 5.38 -10.70
CA LEU A 407 -7.27 4.29 -11.53
C LEU A 407 -6.09 3.75 -12.35
N GLU A 408 -5.91 2.45 -12.35
CA GLU A 408 -5.00 1.76 -13.26
C GLU A 408 -5.71 1.56 -14.60
N GLU A 409 -5.46 2.49 -15.53
CA GLU A 409 -6.14 2.56 -16.84
C GLU A 409 -5.65 1.41 -17.73
N ALA A 410 -6.54 0.43 -18.02
CA ALA A 410 -6.18 -0.84 -18.66
C ALA A 410 -5.59 -0.68 -20.08
N ASP A 411 -5.93 0.39 -20.79
CA ASP A 411 -5.37 0.70 -22.12
C ASP A 411 -3.91 1.16 -22.09
N GLY A 412 -3.36 1.40 -20.87
CA GLY A 412 -1.97 1.77 -20.64
C GLY A 412 -1.66 3.24 -20.93
N TYR A 413 -2.67 4.08 -21.17
CA TYR A 413 -2.54 5.51 -21.25
C TYR A 413 -3.01 6.14 -19.95
N ARG A 414 -2.24 7.03 -19.38
CA ARG A 414 -2.67 7.89 -18.27
C ARG A 414 -3.33 9.11 -18.84
N ASP A 415 -4.57 8.98 -19.28
CA ASP A 415 -5.30 10.05 -19.97
C ASP A 415 -6.27 10.79 -19.05
N ILE A 416 -6.74 10.18 -17.97
CA ILE A 416 -7.56 10.85 -16.94
C ILE A 416 -6.77 12.02 -16.35
N GLY A 417 -7.37 13.21 -16.42
CA GLY A 417 -6.75 14.44 -15.93
C GLY A 417 -5.58 14.97 -16.76
N ASN A 418 -5.27 14.36 -17.89
CA ASN A 418 -4.19 14.80 -18.76
C ASN A 418 -4.72 15.74 -19.87
N PRO A 419 -4.38 17.04 -19.88
CA PRO A 419 -4.91 18.01 -20.83
C PRO A 419 -4.60 17.69 -22.30
N VAL A 420 -3.62 16.86 -22.58
CA VAL A 420 -3.29 16.43 -23.95
C VAL A 420 -4.44 15.63 -24.56
N PHE A 421 -5.19 14.90 -23.74
CA PHE A 421 -6.30 14.04 -24.17
C PHE A 421 -7.67 14.76 -24.13
N GLU A 422 -7.75 16.02 -23.69
CA GLU A 422 -9.00 16.80 -23.63
C GLU A 422 -9.75 16.80 -24.96
N ARG A 423 -9.04 16.94 -26.07
CA ARG A 423 -9.65 16.94 -27.43
C ARG A 423 -10.26 15.62 -27.84
N LEU A 424 -9.81 14.53 -27.25
CA LEU A 424 -10.32 13.19 -27.46
C LEU A 424 -11.47 12.84 -26.50
N ARG A 425 -11.78 13.75 -25.56
CA ARG A 425 -12.74 13.55 -24.46
C ARG A 425 -12.41 12.39 -23.50
N GLN A 426 -11.15 11.94 -23.49
CA GLN A 426 -10.67 10.86 -22.63
C GLN A 426 -10.21 11.39 -21.25
N ILE A 427 -10.09 12.70 -21.09
CA ILE A 427 -9.66 13.34 -19.83
C ILE A 427 -10.54 12.98 -18.61
N GLU A 428 -11.77 12.53 -18.85
CA GLU A 428 -12.72 12.09 -17.82
C GLU A 428 -12.81 10.56 -17.72
N GLY A 429 -12.04 9.83 -18.51
CA GLY A 429 -12.02 8.38 -18.63
C GLY A 429 -12.59 7.89 -19.96
N SER A 430 -12.24 6.66 -20.31
CA SER A 430 -12.57 5.98 -21.56
C SER A 430 -13.19 4.59 -21.35
N PRO A 431 -13.89 4.03 -22.35
CA PRO A 431 -14.40 2.68 -22.27
C PRO A 431 -13.32 1.59 -22.17
N ASP A 432 -12.08 1.92 -22.50
CA ASP A 432 -10.95 0.99 -22.51
C ASP A 432 -10.16 1.00 -21.19
N ASP A 433 -10.51 1.87 -20.23
CA ASP A 433 -9.87 1.93 -18.90
C ASP A 433 -10.16 0.70 -18.01
N PRO A 434 -11.35 0.04 -18.08
CA PRO A 434 -11.60 -1.16 -17.31
C PRO A 434 -10.91 -2.38 -17.90
N PHE A 435 -10.60 -3.37 -17.05
CA PHE A 435 -10.13 -4.68 -17.48
C PHE A 435 -11.31 -5.58 -17.84
N PHE A 436 -11.31 -6.18 -19.01
CA PHE A 436 -12.36 -7.09 -19.49
C PHE A 436 -11.90 -8.00 -20.63
N VAL A 437 -12.59 -9.12 -20.87
CA VAL A 437 -12.34 -10.00 -22.02
C VAL A 437 -12.80 -9.30 -23.29
N GLY A 438 -11.86 -9.04 -24.18
CA GLY A 438 -12.07 -8.23 -25.40
C GLY A 438 -11.26 -6.94 -25.42
N GLY A 439 -10.87 -6.43 -24.25
CA GLY A 439 -9.86 -5.40 -24.04
C GLY A 439 -8.62 -5.98 -23.38
N GLN A 440 -8.02 -5.24 -22.43
CA GLN A 440 -6.94 -5.75 -21.57
C GLN A 440 -7.52 -6.62 -20.46
N THR A 441 -6.93 -7.79 -20.23
CA THR A 441 -7.38 -8.73 -19.19
C THR A 441 -6.37 -8.85 -18.06
N LEU A 442 -5.10 -8.56 -18.31
CA LEU A 442 -3.99 -8.83 -17.41
C LEU A 442 -3.39 -7.54 -16.89
N PHE A 443 -3.24 -7.44 -15.57
CA PHE A 443 -2.52 -6.42 -14.83
C PHE A 443 -1.44 -7.10 -13.98
N GLY A 444 -0.17 -6.88 -14.30
CA GLY A 444 0.93 -7.62 -13.70
C GLY A 444 2.30 -6.94 -13.89
N PRO A 445 3.39 -7.56 -13.43
CA PRO A 445 4.72 -6.93 -13.44
C PRO A 445 5.28 -6.60 -14.84
N GLY A 446 4.73 -7.20 -15.88
CA GLY A 446 5.18 -6.98 -17.26
C GLY A 446 4.19 -6.24 -18.15
N THR A 447 3.08 -5.77 -17.60
CA THR A 447 2.03 -5.06 -18.33
C THR A 447 2.23 -3.54 -18.29
N ARG A 448 1.34 -2.83 -18.95
CA ARG A 448 1.21 -1.40 -18.84
C ARG A 448 -0.28 -1.05 -18.79
N PRO A 449 -0.77 -0.53 -17.63
CA PRO A 449 -0.04 -0.27 -16.38
C PRO A 449 0.54 -1.54 -15.76
N ASP A 450 1.47 -1.41 -14.81
CA ASP A 450 2.08 -2.52 -14.08
C ASP A 450 1.72 -2.49 -12.59
N THR A 451 1.95 -3.60 -11.89
CA THR A 451 1.59 -3.77 -10.48
C THR A 451 2.64 -3.27 -9.49
N ARG A 452 3.56 -2.41 -9.89
CA ARG A 452 4.54 -1.84 -8.95
C ARG A 452 3.86 -0.96 -7.92
N SER A 453 4.47 -0.92 -6.72
CA SER A 453 4.08 0.04 -5.71
C SER A 453 4.36 1.48 -6.15
N ASN A 454 3.79 2.48 -5.48
CA ASN A 454 4.11 3.90 -5.72
C ASN A 454 5.60 4.26 -5.50
N ARG A 455 6.35 3.35 -4.89
CA ARG A 455 7.81 3.47 -4.70
C ARG A 455 8.61 2.78 -5.81
N GLY A 456 7.92 2.12 -6.74
CA GLY A 456 8.52 1.39 -7.84
C GLY A 456 8.99 -0.01 -7.47
N TRP A 457 8.62 -0.53 -6.30
CA TRP A 457 8.94 -1.90 -5.90
C TRP A 457 8.09 -2.91 -6.66
N ASP A 458 8.68 -4.04 -6.97
CA ASP A 458 7.98 -5.18 -7.56
C ASP A 458 7.09 -5.84 -6.49
N THR A 459 5.80 -5.93 -6.77
CA THR A 459 4.85 -6.53 -5.83
C THR A 459 4.69 -8.04 -6.03
N GLY A 460 5.12 -8.57 -7.18
CA GLY A 460 4.82 -9.94 -7.58
C GLY A 460 3.33 -10.22 -7.77
N ILE A 461 2.47 -9.21 -7.74
CA ILE A 461 1.01 -9.36 -7.89
C ILE A 461 0.65 -9.41 -9.37
N GLU A 462 -0.19 -10.39 -9.73
CA GLU A 462 -0.80 -10.52 -11.05
C GLU A 462 -2.31 -10.66 -10.89
N ILE A 463 -3.06 -9.83 -11.59
CA ILE A 463 -4.53 -9.80 -11.59
C ILE A 463 -5.01 -10.04 -13.02
N GLU A 464 -5.83 -11.07 -13.23
CA GLU A 464 -6.33 -11.42 -14.55
C GLU A 464 -7.86 -11.57 -14.55
N VAL A 465 -8.53 -10.85 -15.43
CA VAL A 465 -9.97 -10.97 -15.64
C VAL A 465 -10.25 -12.12 -16.61
N LEU A 466 -11.04 -13.12 -16.15
CA LEU A 466 -11.23 -14.39 -16.84
C LEU A 466 -12.57 -14.52 -17.56
N SER A 467 -13.53 -13.66 -17.29
CA SER A 467 -14.88 -13.76 -17.84
C SER A 467 -15.28 -12.56 -18.68
N ASP A 468 -16.30 -12.74 -19.53
CA ASP A 468 -16.94 -11.65 -20.25
C ASP A 468 -17.61 -10.64 -19.28
N LEU A 469 -17.94 -9.45 -19.83
CA LEU A 469 -18.70 -8.43 -19.14
C LEU A 469 -20.03 -8.98 -18.60
N GLY A 470 -20.39 -8.60 -17.37
CA GLY A 470 -21.63 -9.04 -16.77
C GLY A 470 -21.75 -8.71 -15.28
N ASP A 471 -22.93 -9.05 -14.73
CA ASP A 471 -23.24 -8.83 -13.32
C ASP A 471 -22.24 -9.52 -12.34
N THR A 472 -21.60 -10.57 -12.81
CA THR A 472 -20.56 -11.28 -12.06
C THR A 472 -19.39 -11.54 -12.99
N MET A 473 -18.22 -11.05 -12.62
CA MET A 473 -16.98 -11.25 -13.35
C MET A 473 -16.00 -12.08 -12.53
N GLN A 474 -15.28 -13.00 -13.19
CA GLN A 474 -14.26 -13.82 -12.54
C GLN A 474 -12.90 -13.16 -12.66
N VAL A 475 -12.21 -13.05 -11.53
CA VAL A 475 -10.89 -12.45 -11.43
C VAL A 475 -9.95 -13.46 -10.77
N ALA A 476 -8.84 -13.77 -11.41
CA ALA A 476 -7.73 -14.51 -10.83
C ALA A 476 -6.72 -13.54 -10.24
N ILE A 477 -6.26 -13.82 -9.04
CA ILE A 477 -5.21 -13.06 -8.35
C ILE A 477 -4.10 -14.04 -8.02
N ARG A 478 -2.87 -13.72 -8.39
CA ARG A 478 -1.68 -14.53 -8.17
C ARG A 478 -0.60 -13.70 -7.52
N PHE A 479 0.18 -14.32 -6.65
CA PHE A 479 1.33 -13.73 -5.95
C PHE A 479 2.58 -14.48 -6.38
N ALA A 480 3.26 -13.99 -7.42
CA ALA A 480 4.36 -14.70 -8.06
C ALA A 480 5.54 -14.99 -7.13
N HIS A 481 5.80 -14.13 -6.14
CA HIS A 481 6.88 -14.28 -5.18
C HIS A 481 6.55 -15.29 -4.08
N SER A 482 5.28 -15.42 -3.71
CA SER A 482 4.85 -16.34 -2.65
C SER A 482 4.92 -17.79 -3.09
N ARG A 483 5.25 -18.68 -2.14
CA ARG A 483 5.11 -20.12 -2.32
C ARG A 483 3.63 -20.48 -2.49
N PRO A 484 3.26 -21.42 -3.37
CA PRO A 484 1.86 -21.84 -3.53
C PRO A 484 1.24 -22.31 -2.22
N GLY A 485 0.04 -21.79 -1.90
CA GLY A 485 -0.67 -22.05 -0.65
C GLY A 485 -0.38 -21.07 0.49
N TRP A 486 0.63 -20.24 0.35
CA TRP A 486 1.01 -19.18 1.29
C TRP A 486 0.52 -17.80 0.80
N PRO A 487 0.39 -16.78 1.72
CA PRO A 487 0.57 -16.86 3.17
C PRO A 487 -0.54 -17.63 3.88
N LEU A 488 -0.24 -18.15 5.07
CA LEU A 488 -1.23 -18.74 5.97
C LEU A 488 -1.82 -17.67 6.86
N ALA A 489 -3.14 -17.64 7.00
CA ALA A 489 -3.80 -16.75 7.97
C ALA A 489 -3.46 -17.22 9.39
N LEU A 490 -2.71 -16.42 10.12
CA LEU A 490 -2.19 -16.75 11.43
C LEU A 490 -1.95 -15.47 12.23
N ALA A 491 -2.59 -15.35 13.38
CA ALA A 491 -2.32 -14.26 14.31
C ALA A 491 -1.15 -14.66 15.20
N GLY A 492 -0.04 -13.90 15.13
CA GLY A 492 1.15 -14.12 15.94
C GLY A 492 2.06 -12.89 15.94
N ASP A 493 2.75 -12.66 17.05
CA ASP A 493 3.64 -11.53 17.26
C ASP A 493 4.91 -11.89 18.04
N GLY A 494 5.20 -13.18 18.17
CA GLY A 494 6.35 -13.72 18.89
C GLY A 494 7.45 -14.21 17.98
N LEU A 495 8.28 -15.09 18.53
CA LEU A 495 9.45 -15.67 17.88
C LEU A 495 9.04 -16.54 16.68
N LEU A 496 9.78 -16.41 15.57
CA LEU A 496 9.71 -17.29 14.41
C LEU A 496 11.06 -18.01 14.29
N GLN A 497 11.02 -19.33 14.20
CA GLN A 497 12.21 -20.19 14.05
C GLN A 497 11.93 -21.34 13.09
N ALA A 498 12.99 -21.97 12.60
CA ALA A 498 12.89 -23.16 11.77
C ALA A 498 13.85 -24.24 12.27
N ALA A 499 13.42 -25.49 12.20
CA ALA A 499 14.22 -26.65 12.48
C ALA A 499 13.58 -27.92 11.89
N ASP A 500 14.39 -28.91 11.51
CA ASP A 500 13.93 -30.26 11.17
C ASP A 500 13.53 -30.98 12.46
N LEU A 501 12.21 -30.99 12.75
CA LEU A 501 11.67 -31.56 13.99
C LEU A 501 11.33 -33.05 13.89
N ASP A 502 11.10 -33.54 12.67
CA ASP A 502 10.67 -34.93 12.46
C ASP A 502 11.76 -35.80 11.79
N GLY A 503 12.89 -35.20 11.43
CA GLY A 503 14.05 -35.88 10.88
C GLY A 503 13.93 -36.28 9.42
N ASP A 504 13.02 -35.64 8.67
CA ASP A 504 12.80 -35.96 7.27
C ASP A 504 13.73 -35.16 6.31
N GLY A 505 14.49 -34.20 6.85
CA GLY A 505 15.45 -33.38 6.14
C GLY A 505 14.85 -32.10 5.57
N ALA A 506 13.61 -31.80 5.88
CA ALA A 506 12.97 -30.52 5.66
C ALA A 506 12.76 -29.77 6.98
N ASP A 507 12.79 -28.47 6.98
CA ASP A 507 12.57 -27.70 8.20
C ASP A 507 11.07 -27.39 8.40
N GLU A 508 10.57 -27.53 9.64
CA GLU A 508 9.31 -26.99 10.08
C GLU A 508 9.49 -25.56 10.59
N LEU A 509 8.53 -24.68 10.26
CA LEU A 509 8.43 -23.34 10.84
C LEU A 509 7.71 -23.38 12.17
N LEU A 510 8.39 -23.02 13.23
CA LEU A 510 7.85 -22.79 14.58
C LEU A 510 7.49 -21.33 14.74
N PHE A 511 6.29 -21.03 15.24
CA PHE A 511 5.84 -19.69 15.53
C PHE A 511 5.22 -19.56 16.92
N GLU A 512 5.49 -18.43 17.55
CA GLU A 512 4.94 -18.08 18.85
C GLU A 512 3.85 -17.00 18.67
N ALA A 513 2.74 -17.16 19.40
CA ALA A 513 1.66 -16.20 19.44
C ALA A 513 0.92 -16.25 20.78
N ASP A 514 -0.08 -15.39 20.99
CA ASP A 514 -0.91 -15.40 22.21
C ASP A 514 -1.55 -16.75 22.53
N ALA A 515 -1.83 -17.56 21.51
CA ALA A 515 -2.39 -18.90 21.68
C ALA A 515 -1.37 -19.95 22.17
N GLY A 516 -0.06 -19.66 22.05
CA GLY A 516 1.04 -20.55 22.40
C GLY A 516 2.00 -20.78 21.22
N ILE A 517 2.61 -21.96 21.17
CA ILE A 517 3.52 -22.37 20.11
C ILE A 517 2.79 -23.24 19.09
N GLY A 518 2.92 -22.90 17.84
CA GLY A 518 2.47 -23.69 16.70
C GLY A 518 3.60 -24.00 15.74
N TYR A 519 3.34 -24.87 14.76
CA TYR A 519 4.26 -25.13 13.65
C TYR A 519 3.53 -25.23 12.32
N ALA A 520 4.26 -25.02 11.24
CA ALA A 520 3.78 -25.17 9.87
C ALA A 520 4.81 -25.94 9.03
N ASP A 521 4.32 -26.83 8.16
CA ASP A 521 5.11 -27.69 7.29
C ASP A 521 5.10 -27.23 5.81
N ALA A 522 5.77 -27.98 4.94
CA ALA A 522 5.83 -27.72 3.51
C ALA A 522 4.46 -27.73 2.80
N ALA A 523 3.46 -28.39 3.34
CA ALA A 523 2.10 -28.42 2.81
C ALA A 523 1.30 -27.16 3.20
N GLY A 524 1.85 -26.30 4.05
CA GLY A 524 1.20 -25.12 4.57
C GLY A 524 0.16 -25.44 5.64
N ILE A 525 0.27 -26.58 6.30
CA ILE A 525 -0.58 -26.93 7.44
C ILE A 525 0.02 -26.30 8.69
N ALA A 526 -0.74 -25.41 9.31
CA ALA A 526 -0.35 -24.81 10.58
C ALA A 526 -1.15 -25.44 11.72
N GLU A 527 -0.46 -25.97 12.71
CA GLU A 527 -1.06 -26.60 13.88
C GLU A 527 -0.59 -25.92 15.17
N TRP A 528 -1.53 -25.65 16.10
CA TRP A 528 -1.20 -25.23 17.46
C TRP A 528 -0.76 -26.43 18.30
N ARG A 529 0.45 -26.38 18.81
CA ARG A 529 1.05 -27.53 19.52
C ARG A 529 1.02 -27.35 21.04
N LEU A 530 1.42 -26.22 21.54
CA LEU A 530 1.56 -25.94 22.96
C LEU A 530 0.80 -24.67 23.35
N ALA A 531 -0.34 -24.83 24.01
CA ALA A 531 -1.16 -23.69 24.42
C ALA A 531 -0.48 -22.86 25.53
N ALA A 532 -0.57 -21.54 25.42
CA ALA A 532 -0.08 -20.54 26.39
C ALA A 532 1.39 -20.76 26.82
N SER A 533 2.25 -21.23 25.88
CA SER A 533 3.67 -21.46 26.12
C SER A 533 4.52 -20.55 25.24
N ARG A 534 5.71 -20.18 25.72
CA ARG A 534 6.76 -19.47 24.99
C ARG A 534 7.84 -20.44 24.51
N LEU A 535 8.37 -20.21 23.32
CA LEU A 535 9.47 -20.95 22.75
C LEU A 535 10.79 -20.52 23.40
N LEU A 536 11.56 -21.46 23.89
CA LEU A 536 12.88 -21.23 24.50
C LEU A 536 14.01 -21.56 23.53
N ALA A 537 14.06 -22.83 23.08
CA ALA A 537 15.05 -23.35 22.15
C ALA A 537 14.53 -24.64 21.52
N VAL A 538 15.23 -25.12 20.51
CA VAL A 538 14.97 -26.41 19.84
C VAL A 538 16.27 -27.21 19.79
N GLY A 539 16.20 -28.52 19.98
CA GLY A 539 17.36 -29.40 19.85
C GLY A 539 17.11 -30.81 20.34
N ASP A 540 17.91 -31.77 19.87
CA ASP A 540 17.84 -33.19 20.23
C ASP A 540 18.34 -33.39 21.68
N GLY A 541 17.44 -33.38 22.62
CA GLY A 541 17.72 -33.45 24.06
C GLY A 541 17.88 -34.83 24.60
N ASP A 542 17.23 -35.85 24.02
CA ASP A 542 17.32 -37.25 24.48
C ASP A 542 18.24 -38.13 23.63
N GLY A 543 18.74 -37.57 22.50
CA GLY A 543 19.73 -38.23 21.65
C GLY A 543 19.14 -39.25 20.70
N ASP A 544 17.87 -39.18 20.40
CA ASP A 544 17.17 -40.08 19.50
C ASP A 544 17.28 -39.65 18.01
N GLY A 545 17.81 -38.44 17.76
CA GLY A 545 18.04 -37.86 16.43
C GLY A 545 16.90 -36.98 15.95
N LEU A 546 15.88 -36.77 16.78
CA LEU A 546 14.79 -35.84 16.53
C LEU A 546 14.93 -34.65 17.47
N ALA A 547 14.48 -33.47 17.04
CA ALA A 547 14.57 -32.25 17.84
C ALA A 547 13.35 -32.06 18.74
N GLU A 548 13.58 -31.75 20.02
CA GLU A 548 12.53 -31.35 20.96
C GLU A 548 12.35 -29.86 20.99
N ILE A 549 11.10 -29.47 21.26
CA ILE A 549 10.70 -28.07 21.53
C ILE A 549 10.85 -27.82 23.04
N PHE A 550 11.78 -26.95 23.43
CA PHE A 550 11.89 -26.52 24.82
C PHE A 550 10.99 -25.28 25.02
N SER A 551 10.05 -25.37 25.93
CA SER A 551 9.03 -24.34 26.14
C SER A 551 8.95 -23.87 27.59
N LEU A 552 8.43 -22.64 27.76
CA LEU A 552 8.07 -22.06 29.06
C LEU A 552 6.57 -21.76 29.05
N GLY A 553 5.83 -22.54 29.83
CA GLY A 553 4.45 -22.26 30.24
C GLY A 553 4.40 -22.00 31.74
N ASP A 554 3.56 -22.74 32.46
CA ASP A 554 3.60 -22.79 33.92
C ASP A 554 4.89 -23.46 34.41
N GLU A 555 5.44 -24.38 33.62
CA GLU A 555 6.70 -25.10 33.85
C GLU A 555 7.60 -24.97 32.60
N VAL A 556 8.89 -25.21 32.78
CA VAL A 556 9.83 -25.47 31.68
C VAL A 556 9.66 -26.92 31.26
N ALA A 557 9.52 -27.20 30.00
CA ALA A 557 9.26 -28.55 29.49
C ALA A 557 9.94 -28.81 28.15
N ALA A 558 10.26 -30.08 27.88
CA ALA A 558 10.73 -30.56 26.59
C ALA A 558 9.64 -31.39 25.92
N TRP A 559 9.35 -31.11 24.67
CA TRP A 559 8.25 -31.68 23.92
C TRP A 559 8.72 -32.28 22.61
N PRO A 560 8.56 -33.58 22.36
CA PRO A 560 8.65 -34.11 21.01
C PRO A 560 7.51 -33.60 20.13
N LEU A 561 7.72 -33.44 18.83
CA LEU A 561 6.78 -32.81 17.91
C LEU A 561 5.36 -33.39 17.97
N HIS A 562 5.21 -34.69 18.09
CA HIS A 562 3.91 -35.36 18.02
C HIS A 562 3.44 -36.00 19.36
N ALA A 563 4.12 -35.72 20.48
CA ALA A 563 3.75 -36.29 21.77
C ALA A 563 2.66 -35.50 22.50
N ASP A 564 1.68 -36.14 23.13
CA ASP A 564 0.64 -35.51 23.94
C ASP A 564 1.14 -35.12 25.35
N GLU A 565 2.27 -35.64 25.78
CA GLU A 565 2.90 -35.38 27.08
C GLU A 565 4.38 -35.00 26.87
N PRO A 566 4.92 -34.08 27.67
CA PRO A 566 6.34 -33.74 27.58
C PRO A 566 7.24 -34.93 28.01
N LEU A 567 8.47 -34.97 27.48
CA LEU A 567 9.49 -35.87 27.99
C LEU A 567 9.72 -35.64 29.49
N TRP A 568 9.77 -34.36 29.84
CA TRP A 568 9.87 -33.90 31.22
C TRP A 568 9.30 -32.49 31.36
N SER A 569 8.92 -32.13 32.59
CA SER A 569 8.62 -30.74 32.98
C SER A 569 9.20 -30.44 34.35
N THR A 570 9.49 -29.17 34.60
CA THR A 570 10.10 -28.70 35.84
C THR A 570 9.66 -27.28 36.17
N ASP A 571 9.24 -27.06 37.42
CA ASP A 571 8.90 -25.74 37.93
C ASP A 571 10.12 -24.78 37.91
N LEU A 572 9.92 -23.57 37.42
CA LEU A 572 10.90 -22.50 37.45
C LEU A 572 10.38 -21.31 38.27
N ALA A 573 11.09 -20.97 39.32
CA ALA A 573 10.66 -19.90 40.25
C ALA A 573 10.85 -18.46 39.71
N TRP A 574 11.36 -18.31 38.51
CA TRP A 574 11.68 -17.04 37.86
C TRP A 574 11.52 -17.13 36.32
N THR A 575 11.40 -15.99 35.65
CA THR A 575 11.26 -15.96 34.19
C THR A 575 12.62 -15.77 33.53
N PRO A 576 13.07 -16.67 32.64
CA PRO A 576 14.31 -16.50 31.90
C PRO A 576 14.19 -15.34 30.90
N GLN A 577 15.30 -14.63 30.74
CA GLN A 577 15.46 -13.58 29.74
C GLN A 577 16.02 -14.15 28.43
N ASP A 578 16.79 -15.23 28.55
CA ASP A 578 17.44 -15.88 27.43
C ASP A 578 17.55 -17.39 27.65
N ALA A 579 17.62 -18.14 26.56
CA ALA A 579 17.72 -19.57 26.55
C ALA A 579 18.66 -20.08 25.44
N LEU A 580 19.36 -21.16 25.70
CA LEU A 580 20.26 -21.81 24.77
C LEU A 580 20.23 -23.32 24.98
N PHE A 581 20.14 -24.09 23.91
CA PHE A 581 20.37 -25.52 23.91
C PHE A 581 21.79 -25.81 23.45
N ASP A 582 22.53 -26.63 24.24
CA ASP A 582 23.89 -27.05 23.96
C ASP A 582 23.93 -28.60 23.92
N ALA A 583 24.04 -29.14 22.71
CA ALA A 583 23.99 -30.58 22.46
C ALA A 583 25.16 -31.37 23.12
N ASN A 584 26.23 -30.70 23.55
CA ASN A 584 27.41 -31.36 24.03
C ASN A 584 28.03 -30.65 25.24
N LYS A 585 27.21 -30.05 26.09
CA LYS A 585 27.64 -29.36 27.32
C LYS A 585 28.50 -30.20 28.20
N ARG A 586 29.62 -29.68 28.72
CA ARG A 586 30.42 -30.32 29.71
C ARG A 586 29.69 -30.34 31.06
N LEU A 587 29.25 -31.55 31.48
CA LEU A 587 28.48 -31.80 32.70
C LEU A 587 29.39 -32.33 33.85
N GLY A 588 30.74 -32.39 33.67
CA GLY A 588 31.70 -32.86 34.68
C GLY A 588 33.04 -33.24 34.07
N GLU A 589 34.00 -33.79 34.91
CA GLU A 589 35.29 -34.29 34.37
C GLU A 589 35.04 -35.43 33.37
N GLY A 590 35.15 -35.12 32.07
CA GLY A 590 35.01 -36.13 31.00
C GLY A 590 33.60 -36.61 30.73
N VAL A 591 32.55 -35.89 31.20
CA VAL A 591 31.13 -36.16 30.93
C VAL A 591 30.58 -34.98 30.15
N HIS A 592 30.08 -35.24 28.95
CA HIS A 592 29.40 -34.28 28.07
C HIS A 592 28.02 -34.85 27.75
N GLY A 593 27.05 -33.95 27.51
CA GLY A 593 25.69 -34.30 27.11
C GLY A 593 24.85 -33.11 26.81
N PRO A 594 23.65 -33.32 26.23
CA PRO A 594 22.76 -32.24 25.87
C PRO A 594 22.26 -31.51 27.12
N ALA A 595 22.18 -30.18 27.05
CA ALA A 595 21.76 -29.34 28.16
C ALA A 595 20.99 -28.11 27.67
N LEU A 596 19.94 -27.76 28.42
CA LEU A 596 19.22 -26.50 28.28
C LEU A 596 19.77 -25.50 29.32
N LEU A 597 20.23 -24.34 28.85
CA LEU A 597 20.70 -23.26 29.68
C LEU A 597 19.68 -22.15 29.70
N LEU A 598 19.29 -21.66 30.88
CA LEU A 598 18.35 -20.57 31.05
C LEU A 598 19.03 -19.44 31.84
N ALA A 599 19.09 -18.26 31.28
CA ALA A 599 19.67 -17.07 31.87
C ALA A 599 18.66 -16.02 32.28
N GLY A 600 18.91 -15.38 33.41
CA GLY A 600 18.13 -14.28 33.94
C GLY A 600 18.97 -13.28 34.71
N PRO A 601 18.37 -12.20 35.28
CA PRO A 601 19.14 -11.10 35.89
C PRO A 601 19.97 -11.49 37.10
N GLU A 602 19.61 -12.57 37.77
CA GLU A 602 20.26 -12.95 39.02
C GLU A 602 20.79 -14.41 39.01
N GLN A 603 20.49 -15.23 37.98
CA GLN A 603 20.89 -16.62 37.96
C GLN A 603 20.94 -17.23 36.55
N LEU A 604 21.80 -18.26 36.44
CA LEU A 604 21.89 -19.18 35.31
C LEU A 604 21.57 -20.60 35.82
N ASN A 605 20.61 -21.24 35.18
CA ASN A 605 20.31 -22.65 35.44
C ASN A 605 20.71 -23.50 34.25
N THR A 606 21.40 -24.59 34.48
CA THR A 606 21.72 -25.61 33.48
C THR A 606 20.91 -26.86 33.79
N PHE A 607 20.07 -27.28 32.87
CA PHE A 607 19.28 -28.51 32.98
C PHE A 607 19.86 -29.57 32.05
N ILE A 608 19.86 -30.81 32.51
CA ILE A 608 20.15 -31.96 31.64
C ILE A 608 18.95 -32.16 30.72
N ALA A 609 19.14 -32.05 29.39
CA ALA A 609 18.06 -31.92 28.47
C ALA A 609 17.15 -33.17 28.33
N ASP A 610 17.68 -34.39 28.60
CA ASP A 610 16.93 -35.63 28.52
C ASP A 610 16.02 -35.90 29.75
N THR A 611 16.33 -35.29 30.88
CA THR A 611 15.65 -35.60 32.16
C THR A 611 15.06 -34.39 32.87
N GLY A 612 15.36 -33.14 32.39
CA GLY A 612 14.99 -31.92 33.09
C GLY A 612 15.60 -31.71 34.46
N ALA A 613 16.57 -32.52 34.82
CA ALA A 613 17.24 -32.41 36.12
C ALA A 613 18.14 -31.17 36.16
N LEU A 614 18.00 -30.34 37.19
CA LEU A 614 18.89 -29.21 37.40
C LEU A 614 20.31 -29.71 37.70
N TRP A 615 21.26 -29.41 36.79
CA TRP A 615 22.67 -29.80 36.95
C TRP A 615 23.46 -28.76 37.73
N ASP A 616 23.35 -27.49 37.36
CA ASP A 616 24.09 -26.40 37.98
C ASP A 616 23.23 -25.12 38.09
N GLN A 617 23.55 -24.38 39.13
CA GLN A 617 22.97 -23.06 39.33
C GLN A 617 24.07 -22.07 39.70
N SER A 618 24.33 -21.11 38.89
CA SER A 618 25.33 -20.06 39.09
C SER A 618 24.75 -18.65 39.03
N SER A 619 25.50 -17.67 39.45
CA SER A 619 25.15 -16.26 39.39
C SER A 619 26.40 -15.41 39.27
N PRO A 620 26.32 -14.19 38.66
CA PRO A 620 25.21 -13.54 38.02
C PRO A 620 25.19 -13.80 36.52
N THR A 621 24.08 -13.40 35.81
CA THR A 621 23.89 -13.75 34.42
C THR A 621 23.21 -12.65 33.60
N GLY A 622 23.32 -12.75 32.33
CA GLY A 622 22.74 -11.87 31.29
C GLY A 622 22.30 -12.70 30.09
N PHE A 623 22.86 -12.44 28.92
CA PHE A 623 22.58 -13.16 27.69
C PHE A 623 23.56 -14.29 27.43
N LEU A 624 23.13 -15.30 26.67
CA LEU A 624 23.89 -16.50 26.36
C LEU A 624 24.36 -16.48 24.90
N ALA A 625 25.56 -16.99 24.67
CA ALA A 625 26.06 -17.38 23.35
C ALA A 625 26.99 -18.62 23.52
N SER A 626 27.04 -19.50 22.53
CA SER A 626 27.83 -20.69 22.54
C SER A 626 28.47 -20.97 21.20
N MET A 627 29.70 -21.35 21.18
CA MET A 627 30.45 -21.77 20.01
C MET A 627 31.17 -23.10 20.22
N LYS A 628 31.16 -23.96 19.17
CA LYS A 628 31.93 -25.19 19.13
C LYS A 628 33.32 -24.91 18.59
N VAL A 629 34.37 -25.20 19.41
CA VAL A 629 35.76 -25.07 19.01
C VAL A 629 36.25 -26.39 18.41
N GLN A 630 36.66 -26.37 17.15
CA GLN A 630 37.23 -27.54 16.46
C GLN A 630 38.75 -27.57 16.63
N ASP A 631 39.26 -27.88 17.79
CA ASP A 631 40.64 -28.24 17.94
C ASP A 631 40.70 -29.62 18.61
N GLY A 632 41.15 -30.68 17.91
CA GLY A 632 41.50 -32.04 18.30
C GLY A 632 41.05 -32.63 19.64
N GLY A 633 40.23 -31.94 20.38
CA GLY A 633 39.64 -32.29 21.66
C GLY A 633 38.59 -31.25 22.00
N SER A 634 37.35 -31.62 21.94
CA SER A 634 36.16 -30.84 22.26
C SER A 634 36.35 -29.87 23.44
N VAL A 635 36.45 -28.61 23.19
CA VAL A 635 36.25 -27.56 24.19
C VAL A 635 35.06 -26.73 23.70
N GLU A 636 34.01 -26.74 24.45
CA GLU A 636 32.85 -25.86 24.26
C GLU A 636 32.90 -24.80 25.35
N ASP A 637 32.94 -23.57 24.95
CA ASP A 637 32.82 -22.43 25.84
C ASP A 637 31.47 -21.78 25.67
N VAL A 638 30.67 -21.72 26.73
CA VAL A 638 29.45 -20.92 26.79
C VAL A 638 29.82 -19.55 27.37
N PHE A 639 29.53 -18.53 26.60
CA PHE A 639 29.75 -17.13 27.02
C PHE A 639 28.50 -16.59 27.69
N VAL A 640 28.71 -15.94 28.82
CA VAL A 640 27.63 -15.26 29.54
C VAL A 640 27.95 -13.76 29.58
N ALA A 641 27.18 -12.95 28.89
CA ALA A 641 27.27 -11.51 28.99
C ALA A 641 26.43 -11.02 30.18
N SER A 642 27.06 -10.42 31.19
CA SER A 642 26.42 -9.95 32.41
C SER A 642 26.50 -8.44 32.55
N ALA A 643 25.40 -7.82 32.95
CA ALA A 643 25.32 -6.37 33.21
C ALA A 643 26.20 -5.94 34.40
N ASP A 644 26.61 -6.87 35.31
CA ASP A 644 27.47 -6.58 36.48
C ASP A 644 28.94 -6.95 36.23
N ALA A 645 29.30 -7.28 35.01
CA ALA A 645 30.57 -7.85 34.71
C ALA A 645 31.71 -6.86 34.82
N SER A 646 32.73 -7.28 35.53
CA SER A 646 34.12 -6.86 35.39
C SER A 646 34.68 -6.97 33.95
N PHE A 647 33.83 -7.28 32.98
CA PHE A 647 34.09 -7.40 31.56
C PHE A 647 33.59 -6.22 30.73
N SER A 648 32.80 -5.32 31.30
CA SER A 648 32.18 -4.25 30.52
C SER A 648 32.86 -2.91 30.73
N PRO A 649 33.60 -2.38 29.73
CA PRO A 649 33.84 -0.97 29.64
C PRO A 649 32.61 -0.21 29.04
N LEU A 650 31.49 -0.90 28.75
CA LEU A 650 30.27 -0.26 28.29
C LEU A 650 29.46 0.23 29.50
N ASP A 651 29.48 1.55 29.71
CA ASP A 651 28.75 2.23 30.80
C ASP A 651 27.30 2.58 30.43
N GLY A 652 26.75 2.03 29.28
CA GLY A 652 25.44 2.39 28.73
C GLY A 652 24.29 1.58 29.32
N PRO A 653 23.05 2.11 29.27
CA PRO A 653 21.88 1.35 29.68
C PRO A 653 21.49 0.31 28.59
N GLY A 654 21.56 -0.96 28.93
CA GLY A 654 21.00 -2.04 28.12
C GLY A 654 22.04 -2.74 27.24
N LEU A 655 22.80 -3.63 27.84
CA LEU A 655 23.63 -4.59 27.07
C LEU A 655 22.72 -5.43 26.18
N LEU A 656 23.09 -5.56 24.90
CA LEU A 656 22.44 -6.44 23.94
C LEU A 656 23.03 -7.85 24.00
N PRO A 657 22.30 -8.89 23.54
CA PRO A 657 22.86 -10.23 23.42
C PRO A 657 24.16 -10.27 22.62
N PRO A 658 25.17 -11.04 23.02
CA PRO A 658 26.42 -11.13 22.29
C PRO A 658 26.31 -11.95 21.01
N ALA A 659 27.25 -11.75 20.09
CA ALA A 659 27.53 -12.66 18.97
C ALA A 659 28.94 -13.21 19.06
N VAL A 660 29.14 -14.43 18.55
CA VAL A 660 30.42 -15.16 18.63
C VAL A 660 30.78 -15.76 17.29
N GLY A 661 32.03 -15.61 16.86
CA GLY A 661 32.51 -16.14 15.57
C GLY A 661 34.02 -16.03 15.41
N ASP A 662 34.55 -16.66 14.36
CA ASP A 662 35.93 -16.46 13.90
C ASP A 662 35.98 -15.17 13.06
N LEU A 663 36.19 -14.04 13.75
CA LEU A 663 36.18 -12.74 13.09
C LEU A 663 37.45 -12.45 12.25
N ASN A 664 38.54 -13.16 12.53
CA ASN A 664 39.81 -12.90 11.91
C ASN A 664 40.17 -13.91 10.81
N GLY A 665 39.38 -14.94 10.59
CA GLY A 665 39.56 -15.94 9.54
C GLY A 665 40.79 -16.83 9.72
N ASP A 666 41.32 -17.00 10.97
CA ASP A 666 42.51 -17.77 11.20
C ASP A 666 42.25 -19.29 11.35
N GLY A 667 40.98 -19.68 11.28
CA GLY A 667 40.51 -21.05 11.44
C GLY A 667 40.75 -21.60 12.85
N MET A 668 41.20 -20.76 13.75
CA MET A 668 41.28 -21.08 15.17
C MET A 668 40.09 -20.38 15.84
N LEU A 669 39.12 -21.16 16.20
CA LEU A 669 37.98 -20.72 16.95
C LEU A 669 38.37 -20.27 18.37
N HIS A 670 39.19 -19.25 18.47
CA HIS A 670 39.28 -18.45 19.67
C HIS A 670 38.01 -17.61 19.71
N ALA A 671 37.24 -17.73 20.74
CA ALA A 671 35.98 -17.05 20.89
C ALA A 671 36.17 -15.55 20.79
N GLU A 672 35.95 -15.01 19.59
CA GLU A 672 35.90 -13.58 19.37
C GLU A 672 34.46 -13.16 19.62
N VAL A 673 34.23 -12.46 20.73
CA VAL A 673 32.93 -12.05 21.21
C VAL A 673 32.69 -10.59 20.80
N VAL A 674 31.55 -10.31 20.21
CA VAL A 674 31.05 -8.98 19.94
C VAL A 674 30.05 -8.61 21.00
N LEU A 675 30.31 -7.51 21.73
CA LEU A 675 29.41 -6.92 22.69
C LEU A 675 28.92 -5.57 22.20
N ALA A 676 27.66 -5.28 22.37
CA ALA A 676 27.06 -4.00 22.02
C ALA A 676 26.08 -3.55 23.10
N ASP A 677 25.89 -2.23 23.24
CA ASP A 677 24.78 -1.69 24.01
C ASP A 677 23.72 -1.01 23.12
N SER A 678 22.54 -0.83 23.66
CA SER A 678 21.43 -0.18 22.93
C SER A 678 21.71 1.30 22.61
N GLY A 679 22.76 1.91 23.16
CA GLY A 679 23.18 3.26 22.85
C GLY A 679 24.07 3.37 21.61
N GLY A 680 24.56 2.22 21.09
CA GLY A 680 25.39 2.15 19.88
C GLY A 680 26.90 2.09 20.16
N ALA A 681 27.32 1.81 21.40
CA ALA A 681 28.70 1.46 21.69
C ALA A 681 28.93 -0.04 21.47
N VAL A 682 29.96 -0.37 20.70
CA VAL A 682 30.30 -1.71 20.28
C VAL A 682 31.72 -2.05 20.71
N ILE A 683 31.95 -3.25 21.27
CA ILE A 683 33.27 -3.79 21.54
C ILE A 683 33.46 -5.06 20.73
N VAL A 684 34.46 -5.05 19.90
CA VAL A 684 34.96 -6.23 19.18
C VAL A 684 36.15 -6.76 19.95
N HIS A 685 36.11 -7.98 20.40
CA HIS A 685 37.06 -8.59 21.32
C HIS A 685 37.04 -8.08 22.78
N LEU A 686 37.30 -8.96 23.73
CA LEU A 686 37.32 -8.69 25.17
C LEU A 686 38.37 -7.66 25.66
N ALA A 687 39.20 -7.09 24.78
CA ALA A 687 40.30 -6.16 25.11
C ALA A 687 40.31 -4.88 24.26
N GLY A 688 39.29 -4.63 23.44
CA GLY A 688 39.16 -3.47 22.54
C GLY A 688 38.62 -2.23 23.22
N GLU A 689 38.95 -1.07 22.67
CA GLU A 689 38.24 0.17 23.02
C GLU A 689 36.88 0.19 22.36
N PRO A 690 35.83 0.76 22.99
CA PRO A 690 34.50 0.85 22.40
C PRO A 690 34.52 1.63 21.09
N ILE A 691 33.73 1.17 20.12
CA ILE A 691 33.45 1.82 18.84
C ILE A 691 32.06 2.45 18.93
N GLU A 692 31.97 3.74 18.68
CA GLU A 692 30.69 4.47 18.67
C GLU A 692 30.10 4.47 17.26
N LEU A 693 28.94 3.85 17.07
CA LEU A 693 28.21 3.88 15.79
C LEU A 693 27.52 5.21 15.55
N GLY A 694 27.12 5.88 16.62
CA GLY A 694 26.41 7.17 16.59
C GLY A 694 24.89 7.05 16.53
N ASP A 695 24.36 5.84 16.41
CA ASP A 695 22.94 5.53 16.37
C ASP A 695 22.57 4.53 17.46
N SER A 696 21.37 4.68 18.04
CA SER A 696 20.84 3.70 19.00
C SER A 696 20.46 2.41 18.29
N LEU A 697 20.87 1.26 18.84
CA LEU A 697 20.65 -0.04 18.23
C LEU A 697 19.26 -0.61 18.56
N ALA A 698 18.66 -1.25 17.56
CA ALA A 698 17.40 -1.98 17.68
C ALA A 698 17.61 -3.48 17.92
N SER A 699 18.74 -4.06 17.46
CA SER A 699 19.01 -5.50 17.54
C SER A 699 20.38 -5.81 18.10
N ALA A 700 20.54 -7.09 18.52
CA ALA A 700 21.84 -7.70 18.76
C ALA A 700 22.70 -7.69 17.49
N PRO A 701 24.05 -7.79 17.60
CA PRO A 701 24.91 -8.01 16.46
C PRO A 701 24.65 -9.35 15.78
N VAL A 702 24.79 -9.40 14.46
CA VAL A 702 24.80 -10.64 13.68
C VAL A 702 26.09 -10.70 12.86
N LEU A 703 26.56 -11.91 12.54
CA LEU A 703 27.85 -12.13 11.92
C LEU A 703 27.73 -12.86 10.59
N GLY A 704 28.47 -12.41 9.57
CA GLY A 704 28.55 -13.07 8.27
C GLY A 704 29.64 -12.48 7.40
N ASP A 705 30.16 -13.27 6.47
CA ASP A 705 31.14 -12.85 5.46
C ASP A 705 30.41 -12.15 4.30
N LEU A 706 30.33 -10.83 4.36
CA LEU A 706 29.62 -10.02 3.36
C LEU A 706 30.42 -9.87 2.07
N ASP A 707 31.75 -9.79 2.13
CA ASP A 707 32.56 -9.50 0.96
C ASP A 707 33.31 -10.71 0.40
N GLY A 708 33.13 -11.89 1.02
CA GLY A 708 33.68 -13.15 0.55
C GLY A 708 35.20 -13.31 0.81
N ASP A 709 35.74 -12.53 1.75
CA ASP A 709 37.20 -12.54 2.02
C ASP A 709 37.64 -13.59 3.05
N GLY A 710 36.66 -14.29 3.66
CA GLY A 710 36.86 -15.33 4.64
C GLY A 710 36.95 -14.81 6.08
N THR A 711 36.66 -13.53 6.29
CA THR A 711 36.49 -12.94 7.62
C THR A 711 35.01 -12.54 7.82
N LEU A 712 34.57 -12.48 9.09
CA LEU A 712 33.17 -12.14 9.37
C LEU A 712 33.02 -10.65 9.59
N GLU A 713 32.06 -10.03 8.88
CA GLU A 713 31.55 -8.72 9.21
C GLU A 713 30.54 -8.79 10.35
N ILE A 714 30.42 -7.64 11.06
CA ILE A 714 29.51 -7.46 12.19
C ILE A 714 28.42 -6.50 11.77
N ILE A 715 27.18 -6.99 11.71
CA ILE A 715 26.02 -6.25 11.23
C ILE A 715 25.12 -5.85 12.39
N PHE A 716 24.63 -4.61 12.37
CA PHE A 716 23.73 -4.03 13.36
C PHE A 716 22.56 -3.32 12.69
N LEU A 717 21.38 -3.47 13.25
CA LEU A 717 20.22 -2.69 12.88
C LEU A 717 19.96 -1.60 13.96
N ALA A 718 19.97 -0.35 13.53
CA ALA A 718 19.69 0.79 14.40
C ALA A 718 18.19 1.12 14.44
N ARG A 719 17.72 1.77 15.52
CA ARG A 719 16.32 2.16 15.72
C ARG A 719 15.81 3.18 14.70
N ASN A 720 16.69 3.89 14.04
CA ASN A 720 16.36 4.81 12.94
C ASN A 720 16.31 4.11 11.57
N GLY A 721 16.50 2.78 11.50
CA GLY A 721 16.49 2.00 10.26
C GLY A 721 17.83 1.93 9.54
N MET A 722 18.88 2.44 10.12
CA MET A 722 20.22 2.28 9.56
C MET A 722 20.76 0.90 9.84
N ILE A 723 21.20 0.20 8.80
CA ILE A 723 21.99 -1.03 8.90
C ILE A 723 23.46 -0.65 8.84
N HIS A 724 24.20 -0.96 9.88
CA HIS A 724 25.65 -0.77 9.95
C HIS A 724 26.36 -2.10 9.73
N ALA A 725 27.47 -2.08 9.01
CA ALA A 725 28.38 -3.20 8.89
C ALA A 725 29.80 -2.77 9.30
N LEU A 726 30.44 -3.54 10.16
CA LEU A 726 31.82 -3.34 10.62
C LEU A 726 32.64 -4.56 10.25
N ARG A 727 33.88 -4.37 9.83
CA ARG A 727 34.88 -5.42 9.73
C ARG A 727 35.39 -5.82 11.12
N ALA A 728 36.06 -6.97 11.18
CA ALA A 728 36.63 -7.48 12.41
C ALA A 728 37.58 -6.51 13.13
N ASP A 729 38.25 -5.61 12.40
CA ASP A 729 39.14 -4.56 12.94
C ASP A 729 38.34 -3.31 13.44
N GLY A 730 37.02 -3.35 13.36
CA GLY A 730 36.13 -2.28 13.79
C GLY A 730 36.01 -1.14 12.78
N VAL A 731 36.58 -1.26 11.60
CA VAL A 731 36.43 -0.29 10.52
C VAL A 731 35.10 -0.51 9.83
N ARG A 732 34.33 0.56 9.59
CA ARG A 732 33.06 0.48 8.85
C ARG A 732 33.29 -0.07 7.44
N HIS A 733 32.44 -1.01 7.03
CA HIS A 733 32.38 -1.45 5.65
C HIS A 733 32.04 -0.27 4.73
N ALA A 734 32.68 -0.17 3.54
CA ALA A 734 32.73 1.05 2.74
C ALA A 734 31.35 1.52 2.25
N ASP A 735 30.45 0.60 1.99
CA ASP A 735 29.16 0.83 1.35
C ASP A 735 28.00 0.96 2.38
N PHE A 736 28.30 0.86 3.67
CA PHE A 736 27.34 1.03 4.77
C PHE A 736 27.57 2.36 5.51
N PRO A 737 26.53 2.93 6.19
CA PRO A 737 25.22 2.31 6.49
C PRO A 737 24.20 2.39 5.35
N PHE A 738 23.30 1.40 5.29
CA PHE A 738 22.11 1.39 4.43
C PHE A 738 20.87 1.84 5.23
N GLU A 739 19.99 2.65 4.63
CA GLU A 739 18.75 3.12 5.27
C GLU A 739 17.54 2.31 4.78
N ILE A 740 16.89 1.60 5.69
CA ILE A 740 15.59 0.97 5.42
C ILE A 740 14.51 2.06 5.40
N PRO A 741 13.78 2.23 4.30
CA PRO A 741 12.75 3.26 4.20
C PRO A 741 11.65 3.13 5.28
N ARG A 742 11.35 4.25 5.97
CA ARG A 742 10.28 4.36 6.98
C ARG A 742 10.42 3.42 8.19
N PHE A 743 11.58 2.90 8.47
CA PHE A 743 11.80 2.00 9.58
C PHE A 743 11.39 2.59 10.95
N ALA A 744 11.60 3.88 11.16
CA ALA A 744 11.28 4.57 12.42
C ALA A 744 9.78 4.49 12.81
N GLU A 745 8.89 4.10 11.90
CA GLU A 745 7.46 3.93 12.16
C GLU A 745 7.11 2.51 12.66
N VAL A 746 8.09 1.59 12.74
CA VAL A 746 7.87 0.20 13.16
C VAL A 746 7.72 0.05 14.69
N GLY A 747 8.06 1.07 15.45
CA GLY A 747 7.95 1.06 16.92
C GLY A 747 9.16 0.45 17.62
N ASP A 748 8.98 -0.02 18.87
CA ASP A 748 10.04 -0.59 19.71
C ASP A 748 10.31 -2.10 19.44
N LEU A 749 10.07 -2.58 18.22
CA LEU A 749 10.31 -3.97 17.87
C LEU A 749 11.81 -4.23 17.69
N HIS A 750 12.28 -5.33 18.28
CA HIS A 750 13.68 -5.75 18.27
C HIS A 750 13.87 -6.89 17.28
N PHE A 751 14.07 -6.58 15.99
CA PHE A 751 14.33 -7.58 14.98
C PHE A 751 15.83 -7.75 14.76
N GLU A 752 16.32 -8.99 14.80
CA GLU A 752 17.65 -9.32 14.26
C GLU A 752 17.55 -9.40 12.73
N ALA A 753 18.56 -8.91 12.04
CA ALA A 753 18.75 -9.23 10.64
C ALA A 753 19.18 -10.71 10.51
N ILE A 754 18.98 -11.28 9.34
CA ILE A 754 19.51 -12.60 9.01
C ILE A 754 20.47 -12.50 7.83
N LEU A 755 21.34 -13.48 7.68
CA LEU A 755 22.37 -13.50 6.67
C LEU A 755 22.39 -14.86 5.98
N PHE A 756 22.22 -14.87 4.67
CA PHE A 756 22.44 -16.04 3.85
C PHE A 756 22.83 -15.65 2.42
N ASP A 757 23.55 -16.52 1.73
CA ASP A 757 23.97 -16.37 0.35
C ASP A 757 22.82 -16.74 -0.58
N ILE A 758 22.08 -15.72 -1.04
CA ILE A 758 20.87 -15.92 -1.85
C ILE A 758 21.18 -16.23 -3.31
N ASP A 759 22.31 -15.79 -3.84
CA ASP A 759 22.65 -15.98 -5.25
C ASP A 759 23.81 -16.95 -5.52
N ALA A 760 24.34 -17.54 -4.44
CA ALA A 760 25.42 -18.52 -4.41
C ALA A 760 26.73 -17.98 -5.00
N ASP A 761 27.01 -16.74 -4.77
CA ASP A 761 28.28 -16.11 -5.14
C ASP A 761 29.36 -16.28 -4.04
N GLY A 762 28.97 -16.83 -2.90
CA GLY A 762 29.81 -17.10 -1.73
C GLY A 762 29.88 -15.95 -0.74
N LYS A 763 29.13 -14.88 -0.93
CA LYS A 763 28.96 -13.76 -0.01
C LYS A 763 27.62 -13.88 0.67
N GLN A 764 27.48 -13.26 1.83
CA GLN A 764 26.22 -13.27 2.55
C GLN A 764 25.47 -11.97 2.31
N GLU A 765 24.21 -12.03 1.93
CA GLU A 765 23.33 -10.90 1.88
C GLU A 765 22.61 -10.68 3.20
N ILE A 766 22.22 -9.42 3.45
CA ILE A 766 21.54 -9.02 4.68
C ILE A 766 20.03 -8.94 4.43
N PHE A 767 19.25 -9.63 5.25
CA PHE A 767 17.78 -9.55 5.20
C PHE A 767 17.26 -9.00 6.52
N ALA A 768 16.56 -7.88 6.43
CA ALA A 768 16.05 -7.19 7.61
C ALA A 768 14.57 -6.84 7.46
N ALA A 769 13.82 -6.99 8.54
CA ALA A 769 12.45 -6.55 8.59
C ALA A 769 12.34 -5.02 8.61
N GLY A 770 11.48 -4.45 7.79
CA GLY A 770 11.10 -3.04 7.79
C GLY A 770 9.59 -2.90 7.83
N ARG A 771 9.07 -1.66 7.77
CA ARG A 771 7.62 -1.41 7.85
C ARG A 771 6.81 -2.14 6.77
N SER A 772 7.32 -2.20 5.56
CA SER A 772 6.59 -2.74 4.41
C SER A 772 6.90 -4.20 4.07
N GLY A 773 7.75 -4.89 4.86
CA GLY A 773 8.16 -6.27 4.58
C GLY A 773 9.64 -6.52 4.83
N ILE A 774 10.22 -7.48 4.12
CA ILE A 774 11.61 -7.90 4.26
C ILE A 774 12.48 -7.26 3.18
N PHE A 775 13.50 -6.52 3.58
CA PHE A 775 14.49 -5.87 2.72
C PHE A 775 15.70 -6.79 2.58
N GLY A 776 16.09 -7.10 1.35
CA GLY A 776 17.33 -7.80 1.03
C GLY A 776 18.36 -6.81 0.49
N ILE A 777 19.56 -6.82 1.08
CA ILE A 777 20.64 -5.88 0.80
C ILE A 777 21.89 -6.68 0.46
N ASP A 778 22.53 -6.37 -0.65
CA ASP A 778 23.77 -7.01 -1.10
C ASP A 778 25.02 -6.45 -0.41
N ASP A 779 26.17 -7.03 -0.74
CA ASP A 779 27.47 -6.66 -0.19
C ASP A 779 27.88 -5.22 -0.49
N ASP A 780 27.34 -4.61 -1.56
CA ASP A 780 27.62 -3.22 -1.94
C ASP A 780 26.58 -2.24 -1.37
N GLY A 781 25.78 -2.66 -0.38
CA GLY A 781 24.81 -1.79 0.33
C GLY A 781 23.63 -1.37 -0.54
N LYS A 782 23.24 -2.17 -1.53
CA LYS A 782 22.11 -1.90 -2.40
C LYS A 782 20.98 -2.88 -2.18
N LEU A 783 19.77 -2.45 -2.53
CA LEU A 783 18.62 -3.33 -2.52
C LEU A 783 18.76 -4.40 -3.61
N LEU A 784 18.55 -5.66 -3.22
CA LEU A 784 18.55 -6.79 -4.13
C LEU A 784 17.38 -6.69 -5.14
N PRO A 785 17.55 -7.17 -6.37
CA PRO A 785 16.45 -7.28 -7.32
C PRO A 785 15.30 -8.11 -6.78
N GLY A 786 14.05 -7.61 -6.93
CA GLY A 786 12.85 -8.27 -6.42
C GLY A 786 12.56 -8.01 -4.94
N PHE A 787 13.40 -7.27 -4.23
CA PHE A 787 13.16 -6.83 -2.85
C PHE A 787 12.71 -5.36 -2.80
N PRO A 788 11.96 -4.98 -1.73
CA PRO A 788 11.55 -5.78 -0.58
C PRO A 788 10.48 -6.81 -0.91
N LEU A 789 10.45 -7.93 -0.17
CA LEU A 789 9.32 -8.86 -0.15
C LEU A 789 8.23 -8.30 0.75
N LEU A 790 7.11 -7.93 0.16
CA LEU A 790 6.10 -7.10 0.80
C LEU A 790 5.14 -7.91 1.69
N THR A 791 4.76 -7.35 2.82
CA THR A 791 3.76 -7.90 3.75
C THR A 791 2.59 -6.92 3.90
N ALA A 792 1.39 -7.43 4.14
CA ALA A 792 0.17 -6.62 4.25
C ALA A 792 0.11 -5.76 5.53
N SER A 793 0.87 -6.14 6.54
CA SER A 793 1.06 -5.44 7.81
C SER A 793 2.54 -5.46 8.16
N PRO A 794 3.03 -4.59 9.06
CA PRO A 794 4.44 -4.63 9.46
C PRO A 794 4.82 -6.00 10.02
N PRO A 795 6.00 -6.55 9.67
CA PRO A 795 6.51 -7.76 10.31
C PRO A 795 6.55 -7.64 11.83
N THR A 796 6.23 -8.72 12.52
CA THR A 796 6.20 -8.80 13.99
C THR A 796 7.32 -9.69 14.57
N ALA A 797 8.11 -10.33 13.69
CA ALA A 797 9.24 -11.17 14.05
C ALA A 797 10.42 -10.93 13.11
N SER A 798 11.63 -11.36 13.52
CA SER A 798 12.78 -11.49 12.62
C SER A 798 12.44 -12.45 11.48
N PRO A 799 12.90 -12.21 10.25
CA PRO A 799 12.76 -13.18 9.17
C PRO A 799 13.55 -14.46 9.43
N VAL A 800 13.23 -15.52 8.69
CA VAL A 800 13.91 -16.82 8.78
C VAL A 800 14.23 -17.32 7.38
N ALA A 801 15.46 -17.80 7.17
CA ALA A 801 15.89 -18.54 6.00
C ALA A 801 15.99 -20.02 6.34
N PHE A 802 15.36 -20.92 5.57
CA PHE A 802 15.21 -22.32 5.93
C PHE A 802 14.83 -23.17 4.71
N ASP A 803 15.04 -24.48 4.79
CA ASP A 803 14.69 -25.42 3.71
C ASP A 803 13.41 -26.17 4.04
N ILE A 804 12.26 -25.58 3.71
CA ILE A 804 10.92 -26.15 4.04
C ILE A 804 10.60 -27.41 3.24
N ASN A 805 11.36 -27.76 2.21
CA ASN A 805 11.00 -28.84 1.32
C ASN A 805 12.09 -29.92 1.16
N GLY A 806 13.22 -29.77 1.86
CA GLY A 806 14.34 -30.71 1.86
C GLY A 806 15.11 -30.75 0.53
N ASP A 807 15.02 -29.69 -0.31
CA ASP A 807 15.70 -29.67 -1.61
C ASP A 807 17.11 -29.07 -1.56
N GLY A 808 17.55 -28.64 -0.37
CA GLY A 808 18.85 -28.06 -0.09
C GLY A 808 18.96 -26.59 -0.48
N ARG A 809 17.83 -25.89 -0.73
CA ARG A 809 17.77 -24.44 -0.98
C ARG A 809 16.94 -23.78 0.10
N LEU A 810 17.31 -22.55 0.43
CA LEU A 810 16.66 -21.82 1.50
C LEU A 810 15.49 -20.99 0.97
N GLU A 811 14.33 -21.13 1.59
CA GLU A 811 13.20 -20.22 1.49
C GLU A 811 13.31 -19.12 2.55
N LEU A 812 12.55 -18.03 2.35
CA LEU A 812 12.39 -16.94 3.32
C LEU A 812 11.00 -16.97 3.95
N ALA A 813 10.93 -16.80 5.27
CA ALA A 813 9.67 -16.64 5.97
C ALA A 813 9.61 -15.33 6.78
N ALA A 814 8.41 -14.80 6.94
CA ALA A 814 8.11 -13.69 7.85
C ALA A 814 6.69 -13.79 8.41
N LEU A 815 6.50 -13.23 9.61
CA LEU A 815 5.23 -13.12 10.30
C LEU A 815 4.86 -11.63 10.41
N ASP A 816 3.61 -11.25 10.03
CA ASP A 816 3.13 -9.87 10.06
C ASP A 816 1.98 -9.63 11.07
N GLY A 817 1.80 -10.53 12.03
CA GLY A 817 0.74 -10.44 13.03
C GLY A 817 -0.64 -10.95 12.54
N GLU A 818 -0.87 -11.04 11.23
CA GLU A 818 -2.10 -11.55 10.64
C GLU A 818 -1.87 -12.79 9.75
N ALA A 819 -0.64 -12.94 9.25
CA ALA A 819 -0.28 -14.00 8.32
C ALA A 819 1.19 -14.42 8.45
N LEU A 820 1.45 -15.69 8.18
CA LEU A 820 2.78 -16.28 8.04
C LEU A 820 3.07 -16.42 6.54
N TYR A 821 4.06 -15.71 6.07
CA TYR A 821 4.52 -15.68 4.68
C TYR A 821 5.67 -16.65 4.48
N VAL A 822 5.69 -17.31 3.32
CA VAL A 822 6.86 -18.04 2.82
C VAL A 822 7.05 -17.67 1.35
N TRP A 823 8.23 -17.21 1.03
CA TRP A 823 8.65 -16.87 -0.33
C TRP A 823 9.71 -17.85 -0.80
N ASP A 824 9.59 -18.25 -2.04
CA ASP A 824 10.60 -19.03 -2.74
C ASP A 824 11.50 -18.07 -3.53
N PRO A 825 12.76 -17.87 -3.12
CA PRO A 825 13.67 -16.93 -3.79
C PRO A 825 13.89 -17.25 -5.28
N GLN A 826 13.70 -18.47 -5.74
CA GLN A 826 13.76 -18.83 -7.15
C GLN A 826 12.70 -18.09 -8.00
N ARG A 827 11.57 -17.75 -7.38
CA ARG A 827 10.49 -16.99 -8.02
C ARG A 827 10.76 -15.50 -8.03
N VAL A 828 11.59 -15.04 -7.09
CA VAL A 828 11.98 -13.63 -6.92
C VAL A 828 13.18 -13.31 -7.81
N MET A 829 14.19 -14.18 -7.79
CA MET A 829 15.47 -13.97 -8.49
C MET A 829 15.74 -15.10 -9.50
N ALA A 830 15.94 -14.73 -10.75
CA ALA A 830 16.29 -15.71 -11.79
C ALA A 830 17.71 -16.26 -11.56
N GLY A 831 17.81 -17.58 -11.40
CA GLY A 831 19.11 -18.25 -11.23
C GLY A 831 19.51 -18.50 -9.78
N TYR A 832 18.60 -18.29 -8.84
CA TYR A 832 18.80 -18.64 -7.44
C TYR A 832 19.28 -20.06 -7.23
N THR A 833 20.33 -20.21 -6.43
CA THR A 833 20.92 -21.52 -6.06
C THR A 833 21.43 -21.51 -4.62
N GLY A 834 21.10 -20.49 -3.83
CA GLY A 834 21.60 -20.30 -2.48
C GLY A 834 21.24 -21.45 -1.53
N SER A 835 22.21 -21.97 -0.83
CA SER A 835 22.08 -23.08 0.11
C SER A 835 22.93 -22.91 1.37
N SER A 836 23.60 -21.76 1.54
CA SER A 836 24.47 -21.49 2.69
C SER A 836 23.99 -20.26 3.45
N ALA A 837 23.99 -20.34 4.76
CA ALA A 837 23.67 -19.23 5.62
C ALA A 837 24.60 -19.20 6.83
N HIS A 838 25.09 -18.00 7.16
CA HIS A 838 25.87 -17.78 8.37
C HIS A 838 24.97 -17.45 9.56
N TRP A 839 23.86 -16.75 9.33
CA TRP A 839 22.91 -16.36 10.37
C TRP A 839 21.46 -16.44 9.86
N PRO A 840 20.93 -17.68 9.67
CA PRO A 840 19.66 -17.91 8.99
C PRO A 840 18.42 -17.44 9.73
N GLN A 841 18.49 -17.23 11.05
CA GLN A 841 17.35 -16.85 11.88
C GLN A 841 17.80 -16.10 13.14
N ALA A 842 16.84 -15.54 13.88
CA ALA A 842 17.14 -14.91 15.16
C ALA A 842 17.90 -15.84 16.09
N ARG A 843 18.92 -15.31 16.78
CA ARG A 843 19.83 -16.07 17.65
C ARG A 843 20.76 -17.05 16.89
N ALA A 844 20.97 -16.83 15.59
CA ALA A 844 21.72 -17.66 14.64
C ALA A 844 21.03 -18.97 14.26
N ASP A 845 20.55 -19.75 15.20
CA ASP A 845 19.92 -21.06 14.98
C ASP A 845 18.79 -21.32 16.00
N ALA A 846 18.05 -22.41 15.80
CA ALA A 846 16.93 -22.78 16.67
C ALA A 846 17.37 -23.18 18.09
N ALA A 847 18.63 -23.57 18.27
CA ALA A 847 19.22 -23.82 19.58
C ALA A 847 19.54 -22.51 20.35
N GLY A 848 19.55 -21.37 19.68
CA GLY A 848 19.83 -20.06 20.27
C GLY A 848 21.30 -19.79 20.53
N THR A 849 22.22 -20.36 19.73
CA THR A 849 23.68 -20.31 19.97
C THR A 849 24.31 -18.93 19.79
N ARG A 850 23.72 -18.06 18.96
CA ARG A 850 24.26 -16.75 18.58
C ARG A 850 25.71 -16.83 18.09
N ALA A 851 26.03 -17.87 17.34
CA ALA A 851 27.37 -18.15 16.88
C ALA A 851 27.42 -18.61 15.44
N VAL A 852 28.39 -18.13 14.68
CA VAL A 852 28.79 -18.72 13.40
C VAL A 852 29.75 -19.85 13.69
N SER A 853 29.27 -21.10 13.59
CA SER A 853 30.01 -22.30 13.97
C SER A 853 30.68 -23.05 12.82
N VAL A 854 30.59 -22.54 11.62
CA VAL A 854 31.22 -23.07 10.39
C VAL A 854 32.49 -22.30 10.08
N ALA A 855 33.51 -22.99 9.61
CA ALA A 855 34.70 -22.31 9.06
C ALA A 855 34.31 -21.60 7.79
N VAL A 856 34.54 -20.29 7.76
CA VAL A 856 34.30 -19.48 6.59
C VAL A 856 35.52 -19.58 5.68
N GLU A 857 35.34 -20.06 4.46
CA GLU A 857 36.42 -20.13 3.48
C GLU A 857 36.27 -18.93 2.53
N PRO A 858 37.36 -18.20 2.24
CA PRO A 858 37.29 -17.07 1.30
C PRO A 858 36.86 -17.57 -0.07
N THR A 859 35.88 -16.88 -0.64
CA THR A 859 35.47 -17.12 -2.01
C THR A 859 36.59 -16.74 -2.94
N VAL A 860 36.96 -17.63 -3.83
CA VAL A 860 37.77 -17.25 -4.98
C VAL A 860 36.88 -16.44 -5.87
N GLU A 861 36.98 -15.09 -5.85
CA GLU A 861 36.26 -14.26 -6.81
C GLU A 861 36.39 -14.88 -8.21
N PRO A 862 35.29 -15.19 -8.90
CA PRO A 862 35.38 -15.56 -10.31
C PRO A 862 36.04 -14.38 -10.98
N GLU A 863 37.16 -14.66 -11.68
CA GLU A 863 38.05 -13.69 -12.37
C GLU A 863 37.16 -12.55 -12.92
N ARG A 864 37.23 -11.37 -12.33
CA ARG A 864 36.32 -10.24 -12.64
C ARG A 864 36.23 -10.10 -14.14
N ALA A 865 35.04 -10.21 -14.71
CA ALA A 865 34.86 -10.11 -16.14
C ALA A 865 35.49 -8.80 -16.63
N LEU A 866 36.41 -8.87 -17.61
CA LEU A 866 37.14 -7.70 -18.15
C LEU A 866 36.18 -6.53 -18.47
N LEU A 867 34.93 -6.85 -18.89
CA LEU A 867 33.93 -5.90 -19.31
C LEU A 867 32.54 -6.41 -18.76
N PRO A 868 32.16 -6.09 -17.52
CA PRO A 868 30.91 -6.53 -16.94
C PRO A 868 29.73 -6.04 -17.76
N GLN A 869 28.85 -6.95 -18.19
CA GLN A 869 27.73 -6.63 -19.10
C GLN A 869 26.74 -5.64 -18.48
N ALA A 870 26.47 -5.74 -17.19
CA ALA A 870 25.58 -4.86 -16.45
C ALA A 870 26.05 -3.39 -16.42
N GLN A 871 27.35 -3.15 -16.62
CA GLN A 871 27.95 -1.80 -16.61
C GLN A 871 28.17 -1.23 -18.01
N VAL A 872 27.57 -1.85 -19.05
CA VAL A 872 27.71 -1.39 -20.45
C VAL A 872 26.38 -0.96 -20.99
N TYR A 873 26.19 0.34 -21.24
CA TYR A 873 24.96 0.88 -21.78
C TYR A 873 25.18 2.12 -22.65
N CYS A 874 24.17 2.41 -23.51
CA CYS A 874 24.17 3.56 -24.40
C CYS A 874 23.11 4.57 -23.98
N TYR A 875 23.44 5.85 -23.93
CA TYR A 875 22.54 6.94 -23.63
C TYR A 875 22.86 8.23 -24.42
N PRO A 876 21.89 9.16 -24.61
CA PRO A 876 20.45 8.90 -24.43
C PRO A 876 19.98 7.78 -25.36
N ASN A 877 18.92 7.09 -25.02
CA ASN A 877 18.35 6.03 -25.86
C ASN A 877 16.82 6.07 -25.79
N PRO A 878 16.12 6.62 -26.81
CA PRO A 878 16.65 7.00 -28.13
C PRO A 878 17.57 8.24 -28.14
N VAL A 879 18.49 8.29 -29.12
CA VAL A 879 19.29 9.48 -29.39
C VAL A 879 18.52 10.41 -30.30
N GLY A 880 18.34 11.66 -29.85
CA GLY A 880 17.57 12.70 -30.55
C GLY A 880 18.35 13.50 -31.60
N VAL A 881 17.69 14.49 -32.19
CA VAL A 881 18.28 15.37 -33.19
C VAL A 881 19.34 16.28 -32.57
N GLY A 882 20.59 16.21 -33.07
CA GLY A 882 21.68 17.05 -32.58
C GLY A 882 22.28 16.59 -31.25
N GLU A 883 21.93 15.41 -30.79
CA GLU A 883 22.50 14.76 -29.62
C GLU A 883 23.64 13.81 -30.07
N GLU A 884 24.61 13.61 -29.15
CA GLU A 884 25.61 12.57 -29.31
C GLU A 884 25.18 11.31 -28.57
N ALA A 885 25.49 10.14 -29.12
CA ALA A 885 25.38 8.89 -28.40
C ALA A 885 26.60 8.68 -27.51
N HIS A 886 26.38 8.22 -26.32
CA HIS A 886 27.39 7.92 -25.32
C HIS A 886 27.35 6.43 -24.95
N MET A 887 28.49 5.72 -25.08
CA MET A 887 28.65 4.35 -24.57
C MET A 887 29.42 4.42 -23.26
N ARG A 888 28.72 4.12 -22.16
CA ARG A 888 29.34 4.00 -20.84
C ARG A 888 29.69 2.55 -20.56
N PHE A 889 30.85 2.29 -19.96
CA PHE A 889 31.34 0.97 -19.61
C PHE A 889 32.39 1.04 -18.50
N ALA A 890 32.58 -0.07 -17.80
CA ALA A 890 33.66 -0.22 -16.83
C ALA A 890 34.62 -1.36 -17.25
N LEU A 891 35.86 -1.22 -16.85
CA LEU A 891 36.93 -2.21 -17.07
C LEU A 891 37.52 -2.65 -15.75
N SER A 892 37.58 -3.96 -15.51
CA SER A 892 38.29 -4.53 -14.36
C SER A 892 39.79 -4.45 -14.43
N GLU A 893 40.36 -4.38 -15.64
CA GLU A 893 41.80 -4.11 -15.87
C GLU A 893 42.02 -3.23 -17.10
N ALA A 894 43.20 -2.66 -17.23
CA ALA A 894 43.51 -1.79 -18.37
C ALA A 894 43.39 -2.55 -19.69
N ALA A 895 42.60 -2.03 -20.61
CA ALA A 895 42.26 -2.72 -21.85
C ALA A 895 42.21 -1.76 -23.04
N PHE A 896 42.43 -2.34 -24.19
CA PHE A 896 42.18 -1.73 -25.48
C PHE A 896 40.74 -2.01 -25.88
N VAL A 897 39.93 -0.95 -26.07
CA VAL A 897 38.50 -1.04 -26.35
C VAL A 897 38.17 -0.58 -27.76
N GLU A 898 37.33 -1.34 -28.46
CA GLU A 898 36.81 -1.05 -29.80
C GLU A 898 35.32 -1.07 -29.80
N LEU A 899 34.68 0.01 -30.31
CA LEU A 899 33.24 0.12 -30.48
C LEU A 899 32.90 0.11 -31.97
N ASP A 900 32.06 -0.82 -32.40
CA ASP A 900 31.47 -0.90 -33.74
C ASP A 900 29.93 -0.76 -33.66
N VAL A 901 29.34 -0.07 -34.63
CA VAL A 901 27.87 0.08 -34.74
C VAL A 901 27.35 -0.59 -36.00
N PHE A 902 26.31 -1.41 -35.84
CA PHE A 902 25.69 -2.18 -36.93
C PHE A 902 24.22 -1.78 -37.06
N ASP A 903 23.67 -1.83 -38.24
CA ASP A 903 22.26 -1.78 -38.48
C ASP A 903 21.57 -3.12 -38.15
N VAL A 904 20.23 -3.17 -38.17
CA VAL A 904 19.46 -4.39 -37.89
C VAL A 904 19.68 -5.54 -38.92
N LEU A 905 20.29 -5.25 -40.05
CA LEU A 905 20.64 -6.24 -41.07
C LEU A 905 22.09 -6.77 -40.87
N GLY A 906 22.82 -6.26 -39.85
CA GLY A 906 24.17 -6.66 -39.56
C GLY A 906 25.24 -5.94 -40.41
N ALA A 907 24.88 -4.92 -41.19
CA ALA A 907 25.84 -4.10 -41.88
C ALA A 907 26.48 -3.08 -40.93
N ARG A 908 27.79 -3.02 -40.90
CA ARG A 908 28.50 -2.05 -40.06
C ARG A 908 28.34 -0.64 -40.62
N VAL A 909 27.66 0.22 -39.91
CA VAL A 909 27.35 1.60 -40.31
C VAL A 909 28.25 2.65 -39.66
N GLY A 910 28.91 2.29 -38.56
CA GLY A 910 29.87 3.13 -37.86
C GLY A 910 31.05 2.33 -37.32
N ARG A 911 32.25 2.88 -37.44
CA ARG A 911 33.43 2.40 -36.76
C ARG A 911 33.73 3.36 -35.63
N GLY A 912 33.48 2.90 -34.42
CA GLY A 912 33.70 3.68 -33.22
C GLY A 912 35.15 3.84 -32.86
N HIS A 913 35.37 4.50 -31.75
CA HIS A 913 36.70 4.84 -31.25
C HIS A 913 37.46 3.57 -30.83
N MET A 914 38.75 3.54 -31.17
CA MET A 914 39.68 2.51 -30.71
C MET A 914 40.69 3.19 -29.80
N ASN A 915 40.60 2.97 -28.48
CA ASN A 915 41.50 3.57 -27.50
C ASN A 915 41.88 2.58 -26.40
N SER A 916 43.01 2.88 -25.73
CA SER A 916 43.37 2.20 -24.48
C SER A 916 42.78 2.97 -23.31
N PHE A 917 42.09 2.25 -22.41
CA PHE A 917 41.53 2.78 -21.19
C PHE A 917 42.17 2.10 -19.98
N ALA A 918 42.28 2.85 -18.87
CA ALA A 918 42.71 2.32 -17.58
C ALA A 918 41.60 1.50 -16.92
N VAL A 919 41.85 0.89 -15.78
CA VAL A 919 40.83 0.31 -14.91
C VAL A 919 39.85 1.38 -14.46
N GLY A 920 38.55 1.03 -14.38
CA GLY A 920 37.47 1.92 -13.91
C GLY A 920 36.44 2.24 -14.98
N ALA A 921 35.54 3.17 -14.67
CA ALA A 921 34.42 3.58 -15.52
C ALA A 921 34.89 4.56 -16.61
N HIS A 922 34.42 4.36 -17.83
CA HIS A 922 34.76 5.13 -19.01
C HIS A 922 33.56 5.42 -19.89
N GLU A 923 33.75 6.37 -20.81
CA GLU A 923 32.71 6.77 -21.75
C GLU A 923 33.30 7.07 -23.13
N ILE A 924 32.57 6.65 -24.17
CA ILE A 924 32.86 6.97 -25.57
C ILE A 924 31.68 7.72 -26.14
N ALA A 925 31.87 8.96 -26.60
CA ALA A 925 30.84 9.75 -27.27
C ALA A 925 31.07 9.78 -28.77
N TRP A 926 29.97 9.72 -29.58
CA TRP A 926 30.04 9.87 -31.03
C TRP A 926 28.77 10.48 -31.61
N SER A 927 28.91 11.20 -32.73
CA SER A 927 27.75 11.75 -33.45
C SER A 927 26.98 10.66 -34.18
N VAL A 928 25.64 10.76 -34.12
CA VAL A 928 24.73 9.93 -34.90
C VAL A 928 24.09 10.66 -36.08
N ASP A 929 24.63 11.81 -36.49
CA ASP A 929 24.08 12.67 -37.55
C ASP A 929 23.93 11.97 -38.91
N ASP A 930 24.78 10.98 -39.19
CA ASP A 930 24.75 10.19 -40.43
C ASP A 930 23.84 8.96 -40.34
N TYR A 931 23.23 8.68 -39.15
CA TYR A 931 22.37 7.53 -38.97
C TYR A 931 20.92 7.89 -39.29
N GLN A 932 20.15 6.94 -39.84
CA GLN A 932 18.72 7.06 -40.09
C GLN A 932 17.93 6.71 -38.82
N ASN A 933 16.63 7.10 -38.79
CA ASN A 933 15.75 6.63 -37.71
C ASN A 933 15.68 5.11 -37.71
N GLY A 934 15.89 4.50 -36.58
CA GLY A 934 15.85 3.05 -36.42
C GLY A 934 16.66 2.51 -35.25
N LEU A 935 16.68 1.20 -35.16
CA LEU A 935 17.44 0.46 -34.14
C LEU A 935 18.80 0.08 -34.68
N TYR A 936 19.81 0.22 -33.82
CA TYR A 936 21.22 -0.14 -34.10
C TYR A 936 21.74 -1.06 -33.00
N ILE A 937 22.73 -1.88 -33.34
CA ILE A 937 23.46 -2.73 -32.40
C ILE A 937 24.87 -2.18 -32.24
N CYS A 938 25.20 -1.72 -31.06
CA CYS A 938 26.55 -1.28 -30.69
C CYS A 938 27.28 -2.47 -30.09
N ARG A 939 28.42 -2.84 -30.66
CA ARG A 939 29.30 -3.90 -30.16
C ARG A 939 30.53 -3.28 -29.55
N LEU A 940 30.69 -3.49 -28.24
CA LEU A 940 31.89 -3.08 -27.51
C LEU A 940 32.78 -4.28 -27.26
N GLN A 941 34.00 -4.23 -27.72
CA GLN A 941 35.02 -5.27 -27.54
C GLN A 941 36.15 -4.72 -26.69
N ALA A 942 36.54 -5.44 -25.66
CA ALA A 942 37.71 -5.10 -24.82
C ALA A 942 38.76 -6.19 -24.91
N ARG A 943 40.04 -5.80 -24.95
CA ARG A 943 41.17 -6.68 -24.88
C ARG A 943 42.18 -6.15 -23.90
N SER A 944 42.40 -6.87 -22.81
CA SER A 944 43.35 -6.48 -21.78
C SER A 944 44.78 -6.68 -22.16
N THR A 945 45.66 -6.04 -21.46
CA THR A 945 47.13 -6.23 -21.60
C THR A 945 47.55 -7.63 -21.16
N GLY A 946 46.78 -8.27 -20.26
CA GLY A 946 46.97 -9.67 -19.83
C GLY A 946 46.45 -10.71 -20.83
N GLY A 947 45.79 -10.27 -21.92
CA GLY A 947 45.29 -11.14 -23.00
C GLY A 947 43.85 -11.60 -22.88
N GLN A 948 43.13 -11.21 -21.83
CA GLN A 948 41.70 -11.42 -21.71
C GLN A 948 40.92 -10.68 -22.80
N ARG A 949 39.77 -11.22 -23.23
CA ARG A 949 38.88 -10.62 -24.20
C ARG A 949 37.45 -10.70 -23.73
N ALA A 950 36.73 -9.59 -23.86
CA ALA A 950 35.32 -9.51 -23.58
C ALA A 950 34.58 -8.78 -24.69
N GLU A 951 33.32 -9.11 -24.92
CA GLU A 951 32.47 -8.48 -25.91
C GLU A 951 31.06 -8.31 -25.34
N VAL A 952 30.48 -7.13 -25.48
CA VAL A 952 29.12 -6.81 -25.05
C VAL A 952 28.40 -6.12 -26.21
N MET A 953 27.12 -6.51 -26.43
CA MET A 953 26.23 -5.89 -27.41
C MET A 953 25.15 -5.09 -26.75
N VAL A 954 24.99 -3.83 -27.15
CA VAL A 954 24.00 -2.90 -26.63
C VAL A 954 23.09 -2.40 -27.75
N LYS A 955 21.80 -2.30 -27.50
CA LYS A 955 20.83 -1.72 -28.42
C LYS A 955 20.81 -0.20 -28.31
N MET A 956 20.82 0.49 -29.42
CA MET A 956 20.72 1.95 -29.52
C MET A 956 19.59 2.30 -30.50
N ALA A 957 18.67 3.13 -30.12
CA ALA A 957 17.66 3.68 -31.02
C ALA A 957 18.04 5.12 -31.41
N VAL A 958 17.80 5.49 -32.65
CA VAL A 958 17.94 6.86 -33.17
C VAL A 958 16.55 7.34 -33.61
N SER A 959 16.13 8.49 -33.08
CA SER A 959 14.83 9.11 -33.37
C SER A 959 15.04 10.57 -33.70
N ARG A 960 14.76 10.96 -34.96
CA ARG A 960 14.94 12.33 -35.47
C ARG A 960 13.62 12.98 -35.79
#